data_cf317f3dd7428c7681c781047d293628
#
_entry.id   cf317f3dd7428c7681c781047d293628
#
_cell.length_a   1.000
_cell.length_b   1.000
_cell.length_c   1.000
_cell.angle_alpha   90.00
_cell.angle_beta   90.00
_cell.angle_gamma   90.00
#
_symmetry.space_group_name_H-M   'P 1'
#
loop_
_entity.id
_entity.type
_entity.pdbx_description
1 polymer ?
#
loop_
_entity_poly.entity_id
_entity_poly.type
_entity_poly.pdbx_seq_one_letter_code
_entity_poly.pdbx_strand_id
1 'polypeptide(L)'
;MTREQKPTFCRICEPLCGMIATVDDGRLVSLRPDKDHPLSAGFACQKGIAFTEVVNDPDRVTTALRRTAQGGFEPVSWDDAMADIADRLADIHRRHGSGAIGWYYGNPGAFSYSHTLSLSMFMAGFGPRLHVFTAGSQDVNNRFVASQLLYGSPLAIPVPDVLRTDFLVVIGANPVVSHGSVLTVPRIKDRMHDIVKRGGRVLVIDPRRTETAAQFEWLGIVPDGDAYLLLSLLHVLFGEDLVDRARLARQATGAVWLEQLARPFSPETTEARTGIDPDTVRSLARDLAGTPRAAVYGRVGTSTGENGTLTTYLLDAVNLAAGNLDAPGGSMFGRFGFPGERWAMKGLGALLRSVYTRRRSRIGGFPSVLMSEPAGVMAKEITTPGRGQVRVLLVSAGNPVLSVPNGDELEEALGGLELMVGIDLYVNETLAHCDYVLPAATMYERDDFPLPFQTLQPTPFRQATEAVIEPVGHAREEWEVIDDIARRLWRRTPGLAALALTRKTLALFGIRLSPRLLVDAVIRLGDGGDRFGLRRGGLTFSRLTADHPHGTVLAPNLRDGVLADTVVYRGRRMRLQHDEIAEEIDAVRRRRAPEGYPMRLIGMREARSENSWMHNAPLLMRGERVQHVCMHVDDATAANIVDGDMVRISSPHGAIVLPVMVTKDIVAGVVAVPHGWGHKGTGGWRIANGAGGANVNQLMSSAPEDLERLAGMARLTGVPVRVEPVAS
;
A
#
# COMPACT_ATOMS: atom_id res chain seq x y z
N MET A 1 -19.23 -37.21 4.23
CA MET A 1 -18.63 -36.10 3.46
C MET A 1 -19.56 -34.91 3.59
N THR A 2 -19.18 -33.90 4.37
CA THR A 2 -19.98 -32.70 4.59
C THR A 2 -19.45 -31.58 3.70
N ARG A 3 -20.10 -31.35 2.57
CA ARG A 3 -19.78 -30.26 1.66
C ARG A 3 -20.60 -29.02 2.03
N GLU A 4 -19.91 -27.96 2.46
CA GLU A 4 -20.50 -26.71 2.91
C GLU A 4 -20.13 -25.56 1.98
N GLN A 5 -21.04 -24.58 1.85
CA GLN A 5 -20.74 -23.31 1.19
C GLN A 5 -20.80 -22.19 2.24
N LYS A 6 -19.73 -21.43 2.36
CA LYS A 6 -19.59 -20.33 3.33
C LYS A 6 -19.37 -19.01 2.60
N PRO A 7 -20.25 -18.01 2.79
CA PRO A 7 -19.97 -16.64 2.36
C PRO A 7 -18.76 -16.08 3.09
N THR A 8 -17.92 -15.38 2.36
CA THR A 8 -16.72 -14.70 2.88
C THR A 8 -16.31 -13.60 1.90
N PHE A 9 -15.13 -13.01 2.05
CA PHE A 9 -14.62 -12.03 1.10
C PHE A 9 -13.11 -12.15 0.91
N CYS A 10 -12.63 -11.72 -0.25
CA CYS A 10 -11.23 -11.68 -0.61
C CYS A 10 -10.53 -10.51 0.08
N ARG A 11 -9.32 -10.71 0.61
CA ARG A 11 -8.49 -9.71 1.31
C ARG A 11 -7.13 -9.50 0.65
N ILE A 12 -7.04 -9.81 -0.66
CA ILE A 12 -5.80 -9.61 -1.43
C ILE A 12 -5.56 -8.10 -1.69
N CYS A 13 -6.65 -7.36 -1.96
CA CYS A 13 -6.60 -5.95 -2.31
C CYS A 13 -7.82 -5.18 -1.78
N GLU A 14 -7.84 -3.87 -1.92
CA GLU A 14 -8.80 -2.94 -1.34
C GLU A 14 -10.27 -3.14 -1.76
N PRO A 15 -10.62 -3.66 -2.95
CA PRO A 15 -12.00 -3.93 -3.33
C PRO A 15 -12.77 -4.90 -2.44
N LEU A 16 -12.10 -5.84 -1.76
CA LEU A 16 -12.73 -6.73 -0.79
C LEU A 16 -13.93 -7.51 -1.37
N CYS A 17 -13.78 -8.07 -2.56
CA CYS A 17 -14.85 -8.74 -3.31
C CYS A 17 -15.45 -9.92 -2.53
N GLY A 18 -16.78 -10.02 -2.52
CA GLY A 18 -17.50 -11.17 -1.93
C GLY A 18 -17.17 -12.49 -2.63
N MET A 19 -16.96 -13.52 -1.83
CA MET A 19 -16.62 -14.87 -2.27
C MET A 19 -17.54 -15.88 -1.61
N ILE A 20 -17.81 -16.98 -2.30
CA ILE A 20 -18.39 -18.19 -1.71
C ILE A 20 -17.29 -19.25 -1.70
N ALA A 21 -16.91 -19.64 -0.51
CA ALA A 21 -15.96 -20.73 -0.29
C ALA A 21 -16.73 -22.07 -0.22
N THR A 22 -16.26 -23.07 -0.94
CA THR A 22 -16.73 -24.43 -0.79
C THR A 22 -15.73 -25.21 0.05
N VAL A 23 -16.19 -25.78 1.17
CA VAL A 23 -15.41 -26.61 2.09
C VAL A 23 -15.92 -28.04 1.98
N ASP A 24 -15.02 -29.00 1.85
CA ASP A 24 -15.30 -30.42 1.84
C ASP A 24 -14.41 -31.13 2.85
N ASP A 25 -15.01 -31.79 3.84
CA ASP A 25 -14.33 -32.42 4.98
C ASP A 25 -13.26 -31.52 5.63
N GLY A 26 -13.62 -30.24 5.89
CA GLY A 26 -12.74 -29.26 6.53
C GLY A 26 -11.71 -28.62 5.58
N ARG A 27 -11.63 -29.01 4.33
CA ARG A 27 -10.67 -28.50 3.34
C ARG A 27 -11.34 -27.51 2.38
N LEU A 28 -10.69 -26.38 2.14
CA LEU A 28 -11.12 -25.42 1.10
C LEU A 28 -10.86 -26.00 -0.29
N VAL A 29 -11.94 -26.32 -1.04
CA VAL A 29 -11.82 -26.94 -2.36
C VAL A 29 -12.08 -25.99 -3.51
N SER A 30 -12.84 -24.92 -3.30
CA SER A 30 -13.02 -23.89 -4.33
C SER A 30 -13.44 -22.54 -3.75
N LEU A 31 -13.10 -21.47 -4.49
CA LEU A 31 -13.55 -20.11 -4.29
C LEU A 31 -14.26 -19.62 -5.54
N ARG A 32 -15.45 -19.08 -5.40
CA ARG A 32 -16.19 -18.48 -6.53
C ARG A 32 -16.72 -17.10 -6.13
N PRO A 33 -16.95 -16.20 -7.11
CA PRO A 33 -17.57 -14.90 -6.84
C PRO A 33 -18.94 -15.05 -6.18
N ASP A 34 -19.22 -14.22 -5.20
CA ASP A 34 -20.50 -14.14 -4.51
C ASP A 34 -21.47 -13.24 -5.30
N LYS A 35 -22.56 -13.83 -5.80
CA LYS A 35 -23.60 -13.10 -6.57
C LYS A 35 -24.47 -12.21 -5.67
N ASP A 36 -24.61 -12.58 -4.41
CA ASP A 36 -25.45 -11.88 -3.43
C ASP A 36 -24.71 -10.75 -2.70
N HIS A 37 -23.40 -10.64 -2.92
CA HIS A 37 -22.61 -9.55 -2.35
C HIS A 37 -22.98 -8.20 -2.99
N PRO A 38 -23.47 -7.21 -2.23
CA PRO A 38 -24.10 -5.99 -2.79
C PRO A 38 -23.17 -5.16 -3.69
N LEU A 39 -21.87 -5.12 -3.41
CA LEU A 39 -20.94 -4.26 -4.15
C LEU A 39 -20.25 -5.00 -5.30
N SER A 40 -19.82 -6.24 -5.11
CA SER A 40 -19.13 -7.01 -6.16
C SER A 40 -20.09 -7.77 -7.08
N ALA A 41 -21.31 -8.09 -6.64
CA ALA A 41 -22.40 -8.63 -7.43
C ALA A 41 -21.96 -9.74 -8.41
N GLY A 42 -21.26 -10.75 -7.89
CA GLY A 42 -20.76 -11.87 -8.70
C GLY A 42 -19.43 -11.62 -9.41
N PHE A 43 -18.71 -10.56 -9.06
CA PHE A 43 -17.35 -10.31 -9.57
C PHE A 43 -16.28 -10.75 -8.56
N ALA A 44 -15.27 -11.44 -9.03
CA ALA A 44 -13.95 -11.58 -8.42
C ALA A 44 -12.90 -11.74 -9.51
N CYS A 45 -11.69 -11.23 -9.28
CA CYS A 45 -10.60 -11.41 -10.22
C CYS A 45 -9.98 -12.81 -10.07
N GLN A 46 -9.17 -13.19 -11.06
CA GLN A 46 -8.49 -14.48 -11.07
C GLN A 46 -7.58 -14.72 -9.85
N LYS A 47 -6.99 -13.69 -9.24
CA LYS A 47 -6.18 -13.83 -8.02
C LYS A 47 -7.01 -14.32 -6.84
N GLY A 48 -8.20 -13.75 -6.64
CA GLY A 48 -9.11 -14.19 -5.58
C GLY A 48 -9.60 -15.63 -5.77
N ILE A 49 -9.86 -16.04 -7.00
CA ILE A 49 -10.27 -17.42 -7.34
C ILE A 49 -9.10 -18.40 -7.14
N ALA A 50 -7.92 -18.03 -7.62
CA ALA A 50 -6.71 -18.86 -7.51
C ALA A 50 -6.20 -19.05 -6.08
N PHE A 51 -6.70 -18.29 -5.12
CA PHE A 51 -6.21 -18.37 -3.73
C PHE A 51 -6.46 -19.73 -3.07
N THR A 52 -7.38 -20.53 -3.59
CA THR A 52 -7.55 -21.95 -3.20
C THR A 52 -6.24 -22.73 -3.36
N GLU A 53 -5.45 -22.41 -4.41
CA GLU A 53 -4.15 -23.05 -4.65
C GLU A 53 -3.11 -22.63 -3.62
N VAL A 54 -3.15 -21.36 -3.17
CA VAL A 54 -2.26 -20.86 -2.10
C VAL A 54 -2.57 -21.54 -0.76
N VAL A 55 -3.86 -21.72 -0.43
CA VAL A 55 -4.26 -22.40 0.83
C VAL A 55 -3.80 -23.85 0.86
N ASN A 56 -3.90 -24.54 -0.29
CA ASN A 56 -3.57 -25.96 -0.41
C ASN A 56 -2.17 -26.23 -1.00
N ASP A 57 -1.33 -25.21 -1.12
CA ASP A 57 -0.01 -25.31 -1.72
C ASP A 57 0.88 -26.28 -0.90
N PRO A 58 1.44 -27.32 -1.53
CA PRO A 58 2.34 -28.25 -0.84
C PRO A 58 3.67 -27.59 -0.43
N ASP A 59 4.05 -26.46 -1.02
CA ASP A 59 5.25 -25.71 -0.65
C ASP A 59 5.03 -24.81 0.57
N ARG A 60 3.80 -24.73 1.08
CA ARG A 60 3.45 -23.92 2.23
C ARG A 60 4.08 -24.44 3.51
N VAL A 61 4.63 -23.52 4.32
CA VAL A 61 5.12 -23.84 5.67
C VAL A 61 3.91 -24.13 6.56
N THR A 62 3.84 -25.35 7.09
CA THR A 62 2.73 -25.84 7.92
C THR A 62 3.17 -26.22 9.34
N THR A 63 4.47 -26.19 9.64
CA THR A 63 5.06 -26.40 10.96
C THR A 63 6.16 -25.39 11.20
N ALA A 64 6.48 -25.10 12.46
CA ALA A 64 7.60 -24.21 12.77
C ALA A 64 8.92 -24.86 12.33
N LEU A 65 9.80 -24.07 11.74
CA LEU A 65 11.08 -24.49 11.18
C LEU A 65 12.21 -23.77 11.90
N ARG A 66 13.30 -24.47 12.16
CA ARG A 66 14.57 -23.93 12.66
C ARG A 66 15.67 -24.15 11.62
N ARG A 67 16.54 -23.16 11.45
CA ARG A 67 17.69 -23.26 10.58
C ARG A 67 18.70 -24.29 11.12
N THR A 68 19.21 -25.14 10.25
CA THR A 68 20.28 -26.08 10.55
C THR A 68 21.67 -25.44 10.32
N ALA A 69 22.71 -26.01 10.90
CA ALA A 69 24.09 -25.57 10.67
C ALA A 69 24.53 -25.68 9.20
N GLN A 70 23.87 -26.52 8.40
CA GLN A 70 24.12 -26.68 6.98
C GLN A 70 23.35 -25.70 6.10
N GLY A 71 22.58 -24.76 6.69
CA GLY A 71 21.84 -23.72 5.99
C GLY A 71 20.43 -24.13 5.53
N GLY A 72 20.00 -25.39 5.75
CA GLY A 72 18.62 -25.85 5.51
C GLY A 72 17.70 -25.57 6.71
N PHE A 73 16.50 -26.15 6.69
CA PHE A 73 15.51 -26.03 7.77
C PHE A 73 15.09 -27.42 8.24
N GLU A 74 14.84 -27.55 9.55
CA GLU A 74 14.25 -28.71 10.18
C GLU A 74 13.01 -28.34 10.99
N PRO A 75 12.00 -29.21 11.12
CA PRO A 75 10.86 -28.99 11.98
C PRO A 75 11.28 -28.84 13.46
N VAL A 76 10.62 -27.92 14.16
CA VAL A 76 10.79 -27.68 15.60
C VAL A 76 9.43 -27.53 16.26
N SER A 77 9.30 -27.85 17.55
CA SER A 77 8.06 -27.57 18.26
C SER A 77 7.83 -26.05 18.44
N TRP A 78 6.56 -25.64 18.49
CA TRP A 78 6.23 -24.25 18.77
C TRP A 78 6.82 -23.77 20.11
N ASP A 79 6.75 -24.59 21.13
CA ASP A 79 7.22 -24.22 22.47
C ASP A 79 8.74 -24.02 22.50
N ASP A 80 9.50 -24.91 21.85
CA ASP A 80 10.96 -24.79 21.78
C ASP A 80 11.36 -23.56 20.94
N ALA A 81 10.73 -23.37 19.77
CA ALA A 81 10.98 -22.19 18.94
C ALA A 81 10.70 -20.89 19.70
N MET A 82 9.52 -20.78 20.31
CA MET A 82 9.11 -19.57 21.02
C MET A 82 9.90 -19.31 22.29
N ALA A 83 10.39 -20.35 22.96
CA ALA A 83 11.25 -20.23 24.13
C ALA A 83 12.62 -19.63 23.73
N ASP A 84 13.27 -20.20 22.72
CA ASP A 84 14.58 -19.71 22.25
C ASP A 84 14.48 -18.29 21.66
N ILE A 85 13.47 -18.03 20.82
CA ILE A 85 13.20 -16.69 20.27
C ILE A 85 13.05 -15.65 21.40
N ALA A 86 12.24 -15.96 22.41
CA ALA A 86 12.01 -15.03 23.52
C ALA A 86 13.27 -14.82 24.37
N ASP A 87 14.06 -15.86 24.61
CA ASP A 87 15.30 -15.75 25.38
C ASP A 87 16.36 -14.95 24.64
N ARG A 88 16.57 -15.19 23.35
CA ARG A 88 17.48 -14.41 22.50
C ARG A 88 17.04 -12.96 22.38
N LEU A 89 15.74 -12.69 22.15
CA LEU A 89 15.18 -11.34 22.12
C LEU A 89 15.41 -10.60 23.45
N ALA A 90 15.15 -11.27 24.58
CA ALA A 90 15.37 -10.66 25.90
C ALA A 90 16.85 -10.36 26.17
N ASP A 91 17.75 -11.23 25.75
CA ASP A 91 19.19 -11.03 25.92
C ASP A 91 19.68 -9.83 25.08
N ILE A 92 19.32 -9.79 23.79
CA ILE A 92 19.70 -8.68 22.88
C ILE A 92 19.08 -7.36 23.37
N HIS A 93 17.80 -7.37 23.79
CA HIS A 93 17.14 -6.20 24.36
C HIS A 93 17.86 -5.69 25.62
N ARG A 94 18.31 -6.59 26.50
CA ARG A 94 19.05 -6.23 27.72
C ARG A 94 20.41 -5.60 27.40
N ARG A 95 21.13 -6.14 26.39
CA ARG A 95 22.46 -5.65 25.97
C ARG A 95 22.39 -4.34 25.19
N HIS A 96 21.41 -4.17 24.33
CA HIS A 96 21.37 -3.11 23.31
C HIS A 96 20.13 -2.20 23.36
N GLY A 97 19.11 -2.57 24.13
CA GLY A 97 17.83 -1.86 24.22
C GLY A 97 16.89 -2.14 23.04
N SER A 98 15.68 -1.55 23.07
CA SER A 98 14.65 -1.76 22.04
C SER A 98 15.07 -1.25 20.65
N GLY A 99 16.04 -0.36 20.55
CA GLY A 99 16.57 0.13 19.27
C GLY A 99 17.43 -0.88 18.51
N ALA A 100 17.74 -2.04 19.10
CA ALA A 100 18.45 -3.11 18.39
C ALA A 100 17.48 -4.08 17.68
N ILE A 101 16.18 -3.84 17.78
CA ILE A 101 15.17 -4.76 17.27
C ILE A 101 14.35 -4.05 16.19
N GLY A 102 14.25 -4.68 15.03
CA GLY A 102 13.46 -4.28 13.90
C GLY A 102 12.29 -5.24 13.65
N TRP A 103 11.20 -4.70 13.14
CA TRP A 103 10.06 -5.45 12.63
C TRP A 103 9.69 -4.96 11.24
N TYR A 104 9.74 -5.83 10.25
CA TYR A 104 9.16 -5.57 8.93
C TYR A 104 7.82 -6.27 8.77
N TYR A 105 6.81 -5.59 8.26
CA TYR A 105 5.58 -6.26 7.86
C TYR A 105 5.13 -5.83 6.46
N GLY A 106 4.70 -6.82 5.69
CA GLY A 106 4.23 -6.64 4.32
C GLY A 106 2.75 -6.27 4.25
N ASN A 107 2.25 -6.15 3.03
CA ASN A 107 0.89 -5.74 2.73
C ASN A 107 -0.19 -6.66 3.35
N PRO A 108 -0.08 -8.01 3.30
CA PRO A 108 -1.08 -8.88 3.94
C PRO A 108 -1.21 -8.66 5.45
N GLY A 109 -0.11 -8.37 6.14
CA GLY A 109 -0.12 -8.00 7.56
C GLY A 109 -0.81 -6.65 7.83
N ALA A 110 -0.61 -5.66 6.95
CA ALA A 110 -1.29 -4.37 7.03
C ALA A 110 -2.82 -4.48 6.81
N PHE A 111 -3.26 -5.47 6.02
CA PHE A 111 -4.68 -5.71 5.74
C PHE A 111 -5.38 -6.51 6.84
N SER A 112 -4.63 -7.21 7.69
CA SER A 112 -5.15 -7.93 8.84
C SER A 112 -5.38 -7.00 10.03
N TYR A 113 -6.62 -6.87 10.47
CA TYR A 113 -6.94 -6.06 11.65
C TYR A 113 -6.27 -6.63 12.92
N SER A 114 -6.23 -7.95 13.04
CA SER A 114 -5.67 -8.63 14.22
C SER A 114 -4.16 -8.43 14.32
N HIS A 115 -3.44 -8.56 13.21
CA HIS A 115 -2.00 -8.26 13.12
C HIS A 115 -1.72 -6.80 13.47
N THR A 116 -2.40 -5.85 12.81
CA THR A 116 -2.16 -4.41 13.00
C THR A 116 -2.40 -3.96 14.43
N LEU A 117 -3.50 -4.40 15.06
CA LEU A 117 -3.82 -4.05 16.45
C LEU A 117 -2.81 -4.68 17.42
N SER A 118 -2.45 -5.95 17.24
CA SER A 118 -1.54 -6.66 18.14
C SER A 118 -0.11 -6.14 18.04
N LEU A 119 0.38 -5.87 16.82
CA LEU A 119 1.70 -5.28 16.63
C LEU A 119 1.77 -3.86 17.23
N SER A 120 0.71 -3.05 17.07
CA SER A 120 0.65 -1.72 17.69
C SER A 120 0.72 -1.78 19.22
N MET A 121 0.02 -2.73 19.85
CA MET A 121 0.08 -2.95 21.30
C MET A 121 1.45 -3.47 21.73
N PHE A 122 2.06 -4.37 20.97
CA PHE A 122 3.41 -4.87 21.23
C PHE A 122 4.43 -3.73 21.18
N MET A 123 4.41 -2.92 20.14
CA MET A 123 5.31 -1.77 19.99
C MET A 123 5.18 -0.79 21.15
N ALA A 124 3.95 -0.47 21.55
CA ALA A 124 3.69 0.43 22.68
C ALA A 124 4.26 -0.11 23.99
N GLY A 125 4.20 -1.42 24.21
CA GLY A 125 4.72 -2.07 25.42
C GLY A 125 6.20 -2.42 25.38
N PHE A 126 6.74 -2.73 24.20
CA PHE A 126 8.15 -3.16 24.06
C PHE A 126 9.14 -2.01 24.17
N GLY A 127 8.79 -0.84 23.63
CA GLY A 127 9.59 0.36 23.78
C GLY A 127 9.56 1.28 22.54
N PRO A 128 9.75 2.59 22.77
CA PRO A 128 9.52 3.61 21.73
C PRO A 128 10.62 3.67 20.67
N ARG A 129 11.68 2.88 20.79
CA ARG A 129 12.83 2.88 19.86
C ARG A 129 12.88 1.67 18.95
N LEU A 130 11.90 0.76 19.04
CA LEU A 130 11.76 -0.35 18.10
C LEU A 130 11.70 0.19 16.67
N HIS A 131 12.53 -0.33 15.78
CA HIS A 131 12.44 -0.02 14.35
C HIS A 131 11.26 -0.75 13.73
N VAL A 132 10.45 -0.04 12.97
CA VAL A 132 9.35 -0.64 12.23
C VAL A 132 9.48 -0.25 10.76
N PHE A 133 9.53 -1.24 9.91
CA PHE A 133 9.60 -1.08 8.46
C PHE A 133 8.35 -1.67 7.82
N THR A 134 7.86 -1.05 6.77
CA THR A 134 6.64 -1.51 6.10
C THR A 134 6.73 -1.35 4.59
N ALA A 135 5.90 -2.09 3.87
CA ALA A 135 5.68 -1.87 2.45
C ALA A 135 5.10 -0.48 2.13
N GLY A 136 4.60 0.25 3.13
CA GLY A 136 4.07 1.60 2.95
C GLY A 136 5.09 2.60 2.38
N SER A 137 6.39 2.41 2.64
CA SER A 137 7.46 3.24 2.08
C SER A 137 7.78 2.93 0.60
N GLN A 138 7.13 1.94 -0.01
CA GLN A 138 7.14 1.65 -1.45
C GLN A 138 5.79 1.91 -2.13
N ASP A 139 4.75 2.36 -1.39
CA ASP A 139 3.40 2.52 -1.93
C ASP A 139 2.65 3.77 -1.46
N VAL A 140 2.49 4.00 -0.13
CA VAL A 140 1.43 4.89 0.39
C VAL A 140 1.87 5.92 1.44
N ASN A 141 3.09 5.88 1.98
CA ASN A 141 3.51 6.78 3.07
C ASN A 141 3.39 8.27 2.69
N ASN A 142 3.66 8.62 1.45
CA ASN A 142 3.46 9.98 0.93
C ASN A 142 2.01 10.44 1.02
N ARG A 143 1.00 9.55 0.80
CA ARG A 143 -0.42 9.87 1.00
C ARG A 143 -0.71 10.25 2.47
N PHE A 144 -0.14 9.50 3.40
CA PHE A 144 -0.28 9.79 4.83
C PHE A 144 0.36 11.13 5.21
N VAL A 145 1.52 11.44 4.66
CA VAL A 145 2.20 12.73 4.90
C VAL A 145 1.41 13.89 4.28
N ALA A 146 1.00 13.78 3.02
CA ALA A 146 0.18 14.80 2.36
C ALA A 146 -1.15 15.04 3.13
N SER A 147 -1.82 13.98 3.56
CA SER A 147 -3.03 14.09 4.39
C SER A 147 -2.77 14.77 5.73
N GLN A 148 -1.65 14.44 6.38
CA GLN A 148 -1.28 15.08 7.65
C GLN A 148 -1.00 16.57 7.48
N LEU A 149 -0.33 16.96 6.40
CA LEU A 149 -0.09 18.39 6.08
C LEU A 149 -1.40 19.11 5.79
N LEU A 150 -2.22 18.57 4.89
CA LEU A 150 -3.44 19.23 4.44
C LEU A 150 -4.55 19.26 5.51
N TYR A 151 -4.79 18.13 6.19
CA TYR A 151 -5.94 17.93 7.06
C TYR A 151 -5.57 17.85 8.54
N GLY A 152 -4.27 17.72 8.87
CA GLY A 152 -3.75 17.54 10.23
C GLY A 152 -3.85 16.10 10.75
N SER A 153 -4.35 15.16 9.94
CA SER A 153 -4.43 13.74 10.25
C SER A 153 -3.99 12.91 9.04
N PRO A 154 -3.07 11.94 9.22
CA PRO A 154 -2.62 11.08 8.13
C PRO A 154 -3.73 10.14 7.61
N LEU A 155 -4.78 9.92 8.41
CA LEU A 155 -5.90 9.04 8.09
C LEU A 155 -7.06 9.76 7.35
N ALA A 156 -6.96 11.06 7.12
CA ALA A 156 -7.93 11.84 6.36
C ALA A 156 -7.62 11.71 4.86
N ILE A 157 -8.11 10.66 4.23
CA ILE A 157 -7.83 10.34 2.82
C ILE A 157 -9.11 10.53 2.00
N PRO A 158 -9.16 11.49 1.06
CA PRO A 158 -10.26 11.59 0.12
C PRO A 158 -10.17 10.51 -0.94
N VAL A 159 -11.33 10.01 -1.35
CA VAL A 159 -11.49 9.01 -2.41
C VAL A 159 -12.42 9.53 -3.52
N PRO A 160 -12.16 9.21 -4.80
CA PRO A 160 -13.04 9.63 -5.88
C PRO A 160 -14.41 8.95 -5.77
N ASP A 161 -15.46 9.72 -5.92
CA ASP A 161 -16.84 9.23 -5.95
C ASP A 161 -17.21 8.74 -7.36
N VAL A 162 -16.61 7.66 -7.77
CA VAL A 162 -16.73 7.08 -9.11
C VAL A 162 -18.17 6.71 -9.50
N LEU A 163 -19.06 6.57 -8.51
CA LEU A 163 -20.46 6.24 -8.75
C LEU A 163 -21.26 7.42 -9.30
N ARG A 164 -20.85 8.65 -8.94
CA ARG A 164 -21.57 9.88 -9.30
C ARG A 164 -20.75 10.83 -10.18
N THR A 165 -19.43 10.64 -10.30
CA THR A 165 -18.57 11.53 -11.10
C THR A 165 -18.94 11.50 -12.57
N ASP A 166 -18.88 12.63 -13.25
CA ASP A 166 -19.08 12.77 -14.70
C ASP A 166 -17.75 12.94 -15.44
N PHE A 167 -16.70 13.38 -14.76
CA PHE A 167 -15.37 13.46 -15.33
C PHE A 167 -14.33 12.90 -14.33
N LEU A 168 -13.77 11.75 -14.66
CA LEU A 168 -12.73 11.10 -13.87
C LEU A 168 -11.38 11.22 -14.57
N VAL A 169 -10.43 11.91 -13.94
CA VAL A 169 -9.02 11.96 -14.38
C VAL A 169 -8.21 11.00 -13.52
N VAL A 170 -7.57 10.02 -14.14
CA VAL A 170 -6.77 8.97 -13.51
C VAL A 170 -5.30 9.20 -13.87
N ILE A 171 -4.44 9.51 -12.91
CA ILE A 171 -3.02 9.82 -13.15
C ILE A 171 -2.13 8.73 -12.51
N GLY A 172 -1.25 8.12 -13.30
CA GLY A 172 -0.30 7.12 -12.81
C GLY A 172 -0.95 5.95 -12.07
N ALA A 173 -2.12 5.51 -12.53
CA ALA A 173 -2.87 4.42 -11.94
C ALA A 173 -3.51 3.53 -13.00
N ASN A 174 -3.57 2.22 -12.72
CA ASN A 174 -4.12 1.21 -13.62
C ASN A 174 -5.24 0.38 -12.93
N PRO A 175 -6.42 0.99 -12.66
CA PRO A 175 -7.49 0.36 -11.90
C PRO A 175 -8.02 -0.95 -12.50
N VAL A 176 -7.93 -1.14 -13.84
CA VAL A 176 -8.34 -2.40 -14.48
C VAL A 176 -7.48 -3.58 -14.05
N VAL A 177 -6.21 -3.35 -13.69
CA VAL A 177 -5.27 -4.38 -13.21
C VAL A 177 -5.23 -4.43 -11.69
N SER A 178 -5.11 -3.27 -11.01
CA SER A 178 -5.00 -3.19 -9.55
C SER A 178 -6.35 -3.33 -8.83
N HIS A 179 -7.45 -3.19 -9.56
CA HIS A 179 -8.84 -3.13 -9.08
C HIS A 179 -9.16 -1.93 -8.18
N GLY A 180 -8.29 -0.96 -8.08
CA GLY A 180 -8.31 0.18 -7.17
C GLY A 180 -7.16 0.11 -6.19
N SER A 181 -6.64 1.26 -5.79
CA SER A 181 -5.59 1.37 -4.77
C SER A 181 -5.96 2.55 -3.88
N VAL A 182 -5.95 2.35 -2.55
CA VAL A 182 -6.53 3.31 -1.59
C VAL A 182 -7.96 3.71 -1.98
N LEU A 183 -8.69 2.76 -2.58
CA LEU A 183 -10.05 2.95 -3.10
C LEU A 183 -10.78 1.61 -3.09
N THR A 184 -11.80 1.49 -2.24
CA THR A 184 -12.60 0.26 -2.12
C THR A 184 -13.81 0.34 -3.06
N VAL A 185 -13.60 -0.04 -4.31
CA VAL A 185 -14.64 -0.09 -5.34
C VAL A 185 -14.54 -1.40 -6.12
N PRO A 186 -15.28 -2.44 -5.71
CA PRO A 186 -15.39 -3.65 -6.51
C PRO A 186 -15.92 -3.34 -7.92
N ARG A 187 -15.44 -4.08 -8.93
CA ARG A 187 -15.85 -3.86 -10.33
C ARG A 187 -15.52 -2.47 -10.86
N ILE A 188 -14.37 -1.90 -10.44
CA ILE A 188 -13.98 -0.53 -10.82
C ILE A 188 -14.01 -0.31 -12.35
N LYS A 189 -13.63 -1.33 -13.14
CA LYS A 189 -13.74 -1.29 -14.60
C LYS A 189 -15.16 -0.99 -15.06
N ASP A 190 -16.17 -1.72 -14.55
CA ASP A 190 -17.57 -1.53 -14.90
C ASP A 190 -18.05 -0.14 -14.45
N ARG A 191 -17.61 0.32 -13.26
CA ARG A 191 -17.97 1.66 -12.73
C ARG A 191 -17.41 2.78 -13.60
N MET A 192 -16.21 2.62 -14.14
CA MET A 192 -15.64 3.59 -15.10
C MET A 192 -16.41 3.57 -16.44
N HIS A 193 -16.80 2.40 -16.94
CA HIS A 193 -17.68 2.33 -18.11
C HIS A 193 -19.08 2.93 -17.85
N ASP A 194 -19.60 2.81 -16.62
CA ASP A 194 -20.87 3.45 -16.26
C ASP A 194 -20.78 4.98 -16.29
N ILE A 195 -19.60 5.58 -16.02
CA ILE A 195 -19.36 7.02 -16.23
C ILE A 195 -19.59 7.39 -17.70
N VAL A 196 -18.96 6.64 -18.62
CA VAL A 196 -19.07 6.90 -20.07
C VAL A 196 -20.49 6.67 -20.56
N LYS A 197 -21.16 5.59 -20.13
CA LYS A 197 -22.55 5.28 -20.51
C LYS A 197 -23.55 6.37 -20.14
N ARG A 198 -23.33 7.10 -19.03
CA ARG A 198 -24.20 8.23 -18.64
C ARG A 198 -23.79 9.56 -19.26
N GLY A 199 -22.88 9.55 -20.26
CA GLY A 199 -22.42 10.72 -20.99
C GLY A 199 -21.24 11.45 -20.34
N GLY A 200 -20.62 10.85 -19.32
CA GLY A 200 -19.41 11.37 -18.70
C GLY A 200 -18.14 10.94 -19.44
N ARG A 201 -16.98 11.31 -18.88
CA ARG A 201 -15.65 11.14 -19.48
C ARG A 201 -14.67 10.51 -18.49
N VAL A 202 -13.78 9.65 -18.98
CA VAL A 202 -12.65 9.09 -18.21
C VAL A 202 -11.37 9.36 -19.01
N LEU A 203 -10.44 10.10 -18.41
CA LEU A 203 -9.13 10.40 -18.98
C LEU A 203 -8.04 9.72 -18.14
N VAL A 204 -7.19 8.92 -18.76
CA VAL A 204 -6.05 8.27 -18.13
C VAL A 204 -4.77 8.96 -18.57
N ILE A 205 -4.02 9.49 -17.61
CA ILE A 205 -2.73 10.14 -17.82
C ILE A 205 -1.64 9.21 -17.29
N ASP A 206 -0.86 8.62 -18.19
CA ASP A 206 0.15 7.60 -17.84
C ASP A 206 1.22 7.54 -18.94
N PRO A 207 2.49 7.32 -18.63
CA PRO A 207 3.52 7.08 -19.64
C PRO A 207 3.25 5.90 -20.56
N ARG A 208 2.48 4.93 -20.09
CA ARG A 208 2.08 3.73 -20.83
C ARG A 208 0.57 3.77 -21.11
N ARG A 209 0.18 3.35 -22.30
CA ARG A 209 -1.23 3.05 -22.60
C ARG A 209 -1.61 1.77 -21.91
N THR A 210 -1.88 1.90 -20.60
CA THR A 210 -2.20 0.79 -19.69
C THR A 210 -3.48 0.07 -20.11
N GLU A 211 -3.77 -1.08 -19.48
CA GLU A 211 -5.02 -1.82 -19.67
C GLU A 211 -6.27 -0.98 -19.33
N THR A 212 -6.10 0.03 -18.47
CA THR A 212 -7.12 1.05 -18.22
C THR A 212 -7.17 2.05 -19.38
N ALA A 213 -6.04 2.62 -19.76
CA ALA A 213 -5.94 3.60 -20.84
C ALA A 213 -6.41 3.04 -22.21
N ALA A 214 -6.23 1.73 -22.43
CA ALA A 214 -6.71 1.06 -23.63
C ALA A 214 -8.26 1.02 -23.77
N GLN A 215 -9.00 1.35 -22.70
CA GLN A 215 -10.46 1.32 -22.68
C GLN A 215 -11.09 2.73 -22.58
N PHE A 216 -10.29 3.75 -22.34
CA PHE A 216 -10.72 5.12 -22.14
C PHE A 216 -9.80 6.09 -22.89
N GLU A 217 -9.99 7.39 -22.71
CA GLU A 217 -9.07 8.38 -23.27
C GLU A 217 -7.70 8.26 -22.62
N TRP A 218 -6.63 8.34 -23.43
CA TRP A 218 -5.25 8.29 -22.98
C TRP A 218 -4.50 9.55 -23.34
N LEU A 219 -3.77 10.10 -22.36
CA LEU A 219 -2.82 11.20 -22.53
C LEU A 219 -1.46 10.73 -21.99
N GLY A 220 -0.46 10.64 -22.87
CA GLY A 220 0.91 10.30 -22.49
C GLY A 220 1.53 11.40 -21.64
N ILE A 221 2.34 11.02 -20.64
CA ILE A 221 3.11 11.94 -19.80
C ILE A 221 4.53 11.42 -19.63
N VAL A 222 5.51 12.31 -19.53
CA VAL A 222 6.87 11.96 -19.15
C VAL A 222 6.89 11.57 -17.67
N PRO A 223 7.52 10.45 -17.25
CA PRO A 223 7.65 10.07 -15.85
C PRO A 223 8.24 11.21 -15.00
N ASP A 224 7.73 11.39 -13.77
CA ASP A 224 8.00 12.54 -12.88
C ASP A 224 7.47 13.90 -13.39
N GLY A 225 6.71 13.92 -14.49
CA GLY A 225 6.03 15.11 -15.00
C GLY A 225 4.78 15.52 -14.22
N ASP A 226 4.28 14.64 -13.35
CA ASP A 226 3.00 14.81 -12.65
C ASP A 226 2.95 16.09 -11.81
N ALA A 227 4.01 16.40 -11.05
CA ALA A 227 4.07 17.61 -10.23
C ALA A 227 4.01 18.87 -11.08
N TYR A 228 4.68 18.87 -12.26
CA TYR A 228 4.63 19.99 -13.21
C TYR A 228 3.24 20.15 -13.83
N LEU A 229 2.59 19.05 -14.21
CA LEU A 229 1.22 19.06 -14.72
C LEU A 229 0.25 19.64 -13.68
N LEU A 230 0.29 19.18 -12.45
CA LEU A 230 -0.62 19.62 -11.39
C LEU A 230 -0.39 21.08 -11.00
N LEU A 231 0.87 21.54 -10.96
CA LEU A 231 1.20 22.96 -10.77
C LEU A 231 0.73 23.81 -11.94
N SER A 232 0.83 23.29 -13.18
CA SER A 232 0.34 23.97 -14.37
C SER A 232 -1.19 24.06 -14.40
N LEU A 233 -1.90 23.01 -13.97
CA LEU A 233 -3.35 23.06 -13.79
C LEU A 233 -3.75 24.12 -12.76
N LEU A 234 -3.05 24.22 -11.63
CA LEU A 234 -3.27 25.27 -10.63
C LEU A 234 -2.99 26.67 -11.20
N HIS A 235 -1.91 26.82 -11.99
CA HIS A 235 -1.60 28.08 -12.69
C HIS A 235 -2.79 28.53 -13.55
N VAL A 236 -3.36 27.63 -14.36
CA VAL A 236 -4.51 27.97 -15.24
C VAL A 236 -5.76 28.24 -14.40
N LEU A 237 -6.08 27.37 -13.41
CA LEU A 237 -7.26 27.52 -12.56
C LEU A 237 -7.29 28.90 -11.85
N PHE A 238 -6.16 29.34 -11.31
CA PHE A 238 -6.06 30.65 -10.65
C PHE A 238 -5.93 31.80 -11.65
N GLY A 239 -5.15 31.63 -12.72
CA GLY A 239 -4.86 32.65 -13.68
C GLY A 239 -6.05 33.04 -14.57
N GLU A 240 -6.93 32.08 -14.87
CA GLU A 240 -8.17 32.30 -15.63
C GLU A 240 -9.39 32.55 -14.72
N ASP A 241 -9.18 32.69 -13.39
CA ASP A 241 -10.22 32.93 -12.39
C ASP A 241 -11.34 31.83 -12.36
N LEU A 242 -10.96 30.60 -12.63
CA LEU A 242 -11.87 29.44 -12.65
C LEU A 242 -12.20 28.90 -11.25
N VAL A 243 -11.66 29.49 -10.20
CA VAL A 243 -11.76 29.06 -8.81
C VAL A 243 -12.91 29.78 -8.10
N ASP A 244 -13.82 29.04 -7.46
CA ASP A 244 -14.75 29.63 -6.49
C ASP A 244 -13.98 30.09 -5.23
N ARG A 245 -13.53 31.35 -5.24
CA ARG A 245 -12.70 31.93 -4.17
C ARG A 245 -13.44 31.97 -2.83
N ALA A 246 -14.77 32.12 -2.82
CA ALA A 246 -15.56 32.12 -1.60
C ALA A 246 -15.64 30.73 -0.97
N ARG A 247 -15.84 29.68 -1.78
CA ARG A 247 -15.80 28.29 -1.35
C ARG A 247 -14.41 27.91 -0.86
N LEU A 248 -13.39 28.25 -1.62
CA LEU A 248 -11.99 27.98 -1.28
C LEU A 248 -11.61 28.61 0.07
N ALA A 249 -11.99 29.86 0.34
CA ALA A 249 -11.76 30.53 1.62
C ALA A 249 -12.50 29.89 2.80
N ARG A 250 -13.67 29.27 2.57
CA ARG A 250 -14.37 28.48 3.59
C ARG A 250 -13.69 27.15 3.90
N GLN A 251 -13.13 26.50 2.88
CA GLN A 251 -12.58 25.15 2.98
C GLN A 251 -11.09 25.13 3.37
N ALA A 252 -10.31 26.16 2.98
CA ALA A 252 -8.86 26.18 3.17
C ALA A 252 -8.31 27.52 3.66
N THR A 253 -7.06 27.47 4.13
CA THR A 253 -6.19 28.63 4.40
C THR A 253 -4.93 28.51 3.55
N GLY A 254 -4.32 29.66 3.16
CA GLY A 254 -3.10 29.68 2.37
C GLY A 254 -3.32 29.59 0.85
N ALA A 255 -4.55 29.83 0.36
CA ALA A 255 -4.83 29.78 -1.08
C ALA A 255 -3.99 30.78 -1.91
N VAL A 256 -3.81 32.01 -1.42
CA VAL A 256 -2.97 33.04 -2.09
C VAL A 256 -1.51 32.59 -2.17
N TRP A 257 -1.01 31.92 -1.11
CA TRP A 257 0.33 31.37 -1.11
C TRP A 257 0.49 30.26 -2.17
N LEU A 258 -0.49 29.36 -2.32
CA LEU A 258 -0.47 28.31 -3.34
C LEU A 258 -0.55 28.90 -4.74
N GLU A 259 -1.41 29.90 -4.96
CA GLU A 259 -1.52 30.65 -6.23
C GLU A 259 -0.16 31.28 -6.60
N GLN A 260 0.54 31.89 -5.65
CA GLN A 260 1.87 32.49 -5.88
C GLN A 260 2.91 31.45 -6.27
N LEU A 261 2.90 30.27 -5.61
CA LEU A 261 3.82 29.18 -5.92
C LEU A 261 3.54 28.53 -7.30
N ALA A 262 2.28 28.45 -7.70
CA ALA A 262 1.89 27.88 -8.99
C ALA A 262 2.17 28.85 -10.16
N ARG A 263 2.26 30.17 -9.92
CA ARG A 263 2.43 31.22 -10.96
C ARG A 263 3.57 30.95 -11.95
N PRO A 264 4.76 30.46 -11.58
CA PRO A 264 5.86 30.24 -12.55
C PRO A 264 5.65 29.01 -13.46
N PHE A 265 4.63 28.18 -13.22
CA PHE A 265 4.41 26.93 -13.92
C PHE A 265 3.32 27.06 -15.00
N SER A 266 3.49 28.03 -15.94
CA SER A 266 2.57 28.11 -17.09
C SER A 266 2.66 26.81 -17.93
N PRO A 267 1.61 26.45 -18.68
CA PRO A 267 1.63 25.31 -19.58
C PRO A 267 2.86 25.26 -20.49
N GLU A 268 3.27 26.42 -21.05
CA GLU A 268 4.45 26.51 -21.91
C GLU A 268 5.76 26.22 -21.18
N THR A 269 5.87 26.61 -19.90
CA THR A 269 7.08 26.35 -19.10
C THR A 269 7.19 24.91 -18.66
N THR A 270 6.07 24.19 -18.63
CA THR A 270 6.00 22.80 -18.16
C THR A 270 5.96 21.77 -19.30
N GLU A 271 5.71 22.18 -20.54
CA GLU A 271 5.59 21.31 -21.73
C GLU A 271 6.77 20.34 -21.87
N ALA A 272 8.00 20.84 -21.84
CA ALA A 272 9.21 19.99 -21.95
C ALA A 272 9.38 18.98 -20.80
N ARG A 273 8.69 19.17 -19.67
CA ARG A 273 8.73 18.28 -18.49
C ARG A 273 7.60 17.29 -18.49
N THR A 274 6.46 17.65 -19.02
CA THR A 274 5.27 16.81 -19.06
C THR A 274 5.14 16.04 -20.37
N GLY A 275 5.64 16.61 -21.46
CA GLY A 275 5.38 16.15 -22.82
C GLY A 275 3.95 16.45 -23.28
N ILE A 276 3.22 17.30 -22.56
CA ILE A 276 1.81 17.63 -22.86
C ILE A 276 1.73 19.04 -23.40
N ASP A 277 1.06 19.15 -24.54
CA ASP A 277 0.80 20.41 -25.22
C ASP A 277 0.08 21.45 -24.33
N PRO A 278 0.49 22.73 -24.35
CA PRO A 278 -0.07 23.78 -23.50
C PRO A 278 -1.58 23.99 -23.61
N ASP A 279 -2.17 23.86 -24.78
CA ASP A 279 -3.61 24.03 -24.98
C ASP A 279 -4.39 22.83 -24.39
N THR A 280 -3.81 21.66 -24.45
CA THR A 280 -4.35 20.46 -23.77
C THR A 280 -4.41 20.65 -22.25
N VAL A 281 -3.37 21.21 -21.63
CA VAL A 281 -3.36 21.53 -20.20
C VAL A 281 -4.43 22.56 -19.84
N ARG A 282 -4.59 23.65 -20.67
CA ARG A 282 -5.65 24.64 -20.47
C ARG A 282 -7.05 24.05 -20.60
N SER A 283 -7.26 23.23 -21.65
CA SER A 283 -8.55 22.54 -21.83
C SER A 283 -8.86 21.66 -20.62
N LEU A 284 -7.90 20.88 -20.15
CA LEU A 284 -8.08 20.01 -18.97
C LEU A 284 -8.44 20.80 -17.71
N ALA A 285 -7.79 21.94 -17.46
CA ALA A 285 -8.09 22.80 -16.31
C ALA A 285 -9.52 23.37 -16.39
N ARG A 286 -9.94 23.85 -17.58
CA ARG A 286 -11.29 24.37 -17.82
C ARG A 286 -12.34 23.28 -17.71
N ASP A 287 -12.08 22.07 -18.21
CA ASP A 287 -12.97 20.91 -18.11
C ASP A 287 -13.17 20.49 -16.64
N LEU A 288 -12.09 20.47 -15.85
CA LEU A 288 -12.15 20.16 -14.42
C LEU A 288 -12.96 21.17 -13.60
N ALA A 289 -12.83 22.46 -13.92
CA ALA A 289 -13.58 23.54 -13.24
C ALA A 289 -15.02 23.64 -13.77
N GLY A 290 -15.24 23.38 -15.06
CA GLY A 290 -16.54 23.49 -15.72
C GLY A 290 -17.45 22.28 -15.50
N THR A 291 -16.91 21.12 -15.09
CA THR A 291 -17.68 19.91 -14.83
C THR A 291 -18.08 19.84 -13.37
N PRO A 292 -19.37 19.96 -13.03
CA PRO A 292 -19.83 20.02 -11.62
C PRO A 292 -19.47 18.80 -10.77
N ARG A 293 -19.22 17.66 -11.40
CA ARG A 293 -18.89 16.38 -10.76
C ARG A 293 -17.65 15.81 -11.40
N ALA A 294 -16.49 16.34 -11.04
CA ALA A 294 -15.19 15.87 -11.54
C ALA A 294 -14.31 15.40 -10.38
N ALA A 295 -13.43 14.45 -10.63
CA ALA A 295 -12.46 13.97 -9.66
C ALA A 295 -11.11 13.70 -10.32
N VAL A 296 -10.02 14.13 -9.68
CA VAL A 296 -8.65 13.78 -10.04
C VAL A 296 -8.17 12.73 -9.02
N TYR A 297 -7.73 11.58 -9.53
CA TYR A 297 -7.26 10.45 -8.74
C TYR A 297 -5.89 10.01 -9.23
N GLY A 298 -4.89 10.01 -8.35
CA GLY A 298 -3.54 9.57 -8.65
C GLY A 298 -3.08 8.49 -7.68
N ARG A 299 -2.31 7.50 -8.18
CA ARG A 299 -1.78 6.41 -7.33
C ARG A 299 -0.34 6.06 -7.72
N VAL A 300 0.10 4.85 -7.51
CA VAL A 300 1.48 4.37 -7.46
C VAL A 300 2.44 5.10 -8.41
N GLY A 301 2.06 5.36 -9.66
CA GLY A 301 2.86 6.13 -10.61
C GLY A 301 3.15 7.55 -10.14
N THR A 302 2.19 8.23 -9.51
CA THR A 302 2.37 9.58 -8.94
C THR A 302 3.04 9.57 -7.57
N SER A 303 3.08 8.42 -6.90
CA SER A 303 3.53 8.28 -5.51
C SER A 303 4.99 7.86 -5.40
N THR A 304 5.49 7.05 -6.32
CA THR A 304 6.82 6.42 -6.23
C THR A 304 7.89 7.10 -7.09
N GLY A 305 7.59 8.28 -7.61
CA GLY A 305 8.54 9.18 -8.24
C GLY A 305 9.31 10.04 -7.23
N GLU A 306 10.16 10.91 -7.73
CA GLU A 306 11.01 11.79 -6.92
C GLU A 306 10.22 12.76 -6.04
N ASN A 307 9.03 13.21 -6.49
CA ASN A 307 8.21 14.20 -5.80
C ASN A 307 6.88 13.61 -5.30
N GLY A 308 6.87 12.35 -4.88
CA GLY A 308 5.64 11.63 -4.57
C GLY A 308 4.74 12.32 -3.53
N THR A 309 5.30 12.88 -2.45
CA THR A 309 4.53 13.61 -1.44
C THR A 309 3.98 14.93 -2.01
N LEU A 310 4.80 15.70 -2.73
CA LEU A 310 4.35 16.93 -3.39
C LEU A 310 3.23 16.62 -4.39
N THR A 311 3.40 15.63 -5.27
CA THR A 311 2.39 15.23 -6.25
C THR A 311 1.09 14.84 -5.58
N THR A 312 1.15 14.06 -4.51
CA THR A 312 -0.03 13.66 -3.75
C THR A 312 -0.72 14.85 -3.07
N TYR A 313 0.05 15.80 -2.54
CA TYR A 313 -0.47 17.07 -2.00
C TYR A 313 -1.18 17.88 -3.09
N LEU A 314 -0.56 18.00 -4.27
CA LEU A 314 -1.10 18.76 -5.40
C LEU A 314 -2.38 18.15 -5.99
N LEU A 315 -2.53 16.81 -5.98
CA LEU A 315 -3.79 16.14 -6.38
C LEU A 315 -4.99 16.65 -5.55
N ASP A 316 -4.82 16.75 -4.23
CA ASP A 316 -5.89 17.26 -3.37
C ASP A 316 -6.08 18.78 -3.54
N ALA A 317 -4.99 19.51 -3.78
CA ALA A 317 -5.04 20.96 -4.03
C ALA A 317 -5.77 21.30 -5.35
N VAL A 318 -5.57 20.51 -6.41
CA VAL A 318 -6.30 20.65 -7.68
C VAL A 318 -7.78 20.32 -7.49
N ASN A 319 -8.12 19.19 -6.82
CA ASN A 319 -9.52 18.88 -6.52
C ASN A 319 -10.20 20.00 -5.69
N LEU A 320 -9.46 20.60 -4.75
CA LEU A 320 -9.96 21.72 -3.94
C LEU A 320 -10.17 22.98 -4.82
N ALA A 321 -9.17 23.37 -5.62
CA ALA A 321 -9.20 24.58 -6.46
C ALA A 321 -10.30 24.50 -7.54
N ALA A 322 -10.48 23.33 -8.15
CA ALA A 322 -11.54 23.07 -9.12
C ALA A 322 -12.95 22.91 -8.47
N GLY A 323 -13.07 23.04 -7.15
CA GLY A 323 -14.35 22.92 -6.45
C GLY A 323 -14.86 21.49 -6.24
N ASN A 324 -14.04 20.49 -6.48
CA ASN A 324 -14.40 19.08 -6.49
C ASN A 324 -14.08 18.34 -5.19
N LEU A 325 -13.41 18.96 -4.21
CA LEU A 325 -13.14 18.34 -2.92
C LEU A 325 -14.36 18.46 -2.00
N ASP A 326 -14.74 17.34 -1.35
CA ASP A 326 -15.90 17.22 -0.49
C ASP A 326 -17.22 17.65 -1.19
N ALA A 327 -17.35 17.17 -2.43
CA ALA A 327 -18.52 17.41 -3.29
C ALA A 327 -18.99 16.09 -3.93
N PRO A 328 -20.31 15.90 -4.12
CA PRO A 328 -20.84 14.73 -4.79
C PRO A 328 -20.24 14.56 -6.19
N GLY A 329 -19.71 13.36 -6.50
CA GLY A 329 -19.03 13.07 -7.75
C GLY A 329 -17.60 13.60 -7.85
N GLY A 330 -17.10 14.29 -6.84
CA GLY A 330 -15.71 14.70 -6.69
C GLY A 330 -14.92 13.76 -5.78
N SER A 331 -13.93 14.29 -5.05
CA SER A 331 -13.17 13.56 -4.04
C SER A 331 -13.79 13.73 -2.66
N MET A 332 -14.21 12.65 -2.02
CA MET A 332 -15.01 12.66 -0.80
C MET A 332 -14.33 11.91 0.35
N PHE A 333 -14.76 12.18 1.58
CA PHE A 333 -14.20 11.56 2.78
C PHE A 333 -15.14 10.51 3.37
N GLY A 334 -14.63 9.28 3.56
CA GLY A 334 -15.28 8.27 4.35
C GLY A 334 -15.09 8.50 5.85
N ARG A 335 -15.99 7.93 6.67
CA ARG A 335 -15.97 8.04 8.13
C ARG A 335 -16.30 6.71 8.79
N PHE A 336 -15.83 6.52 10.02
CA PHE A 336 -16.23 5.39 10.85
C PHE A 336 -17.66 5.58 11.42
N GLY A 337 -18.07 6.82 11.69
CA GLY A 337 -19.40 7.18 12.13
C GLY A 337 -19.67 6.96 13.64
N PHE A 338 -18.64 6.87 14.48
CA PHE A 338 -18.85 6.74 15.92
C PHE A 338 -18.95 8.09 16.63
N PRO A 339 -19.68 8.17 17.77
CA PRO A 339 -19.78 9.39 18.56
C PRO A 339 -18.40 9.86 19.00
N GLY A 340 -18.12 11.16 18.80
CA GLY A 340 -16.84 11.72 19.16
C GLY A 340 -15.68 11.37 18.24
N GLU A 341 -15.94 10.73 17.08
CA GLU A 341 -14.92 10.37 16.08
C GLU A 341 -13.93 11.51 15.81
N ARG A 342 -14.44 12.72 15.62
CA ARG A 342 -13.60 13.90 15.38
C ARG A 342 -12.58 14.14 16.50
N TRP A 343 -13.01 13.97 17.76
CA TRP A 343 -12.11 14.16 18.92
C TRP A 343 -11.07 13.04 19.00
N ALA A 344 -11.50 11.80 18.76
CA ALA A 344 -10.60 10.65 18.71
C ALA A 344 -9.57 10.80 17.56
N MET A 345 -10.03 11.19 16.36
CA MET A 345 -9.14 11.43 15.22
C MET A 345 -8.21 12.62 15.46
N LYS A 346 -8.68 13.67 16.15
CA LYS A 346 -7.83 14.79 16.56
C LYS A 346 -6.73 14.36 17.53
N GLY A 347 -7.06 13.54 18.53
CA GLY A 347 -6.08 13.00 19.47
C GLY A 347 -5.05 12.11 18.78
N LEU A 348 -5.53 11.17 17.97
CA LEU A 348 -4.67 10.27 17.17
C LEU A 348 -3.83 11.05 16.17
N GLY A 349 -4.40 11.99 15.43
CA GLY A 349 -3.68 12.85 14.49
C GLY A 349 -2.59 13.69 15.18
N ALA A 350 -2.87 14.23 16.38
CA ALA A 350 -1.86 14.95 17.17
C ALA A 350 -0.72 14.05 17.63
N LEU A 351 -1.02 12.81 18.06
CA LEU A 351 -0.02 11.81 18.43
C LEU A 351 0.87 11.47 17.22
N LEU A 352 0.27 11.09 16.11
CA LEU A 352 0.98 10.69 14.89
C LEU A 352 1.81 11.84 14.31
N ARG A 353 1.29 13.08 14.37
CA ARG A 353 2.05 14.27 14.01
C ARG A 353 3.24 14.50 14.93
N SER A 354 3.08 14.30 16.24
CA SER A 354 4.20 14.40 17.19
C SER A 354 5.28 13.35 16.90
N VAL A 355 4.89 12.14 16.51
CA VAL A 355 5.82 11.09 16.06
C VAL A 355 6.53 11.53 14.79
N TYR A 356 5.80 11.96 13.77
CA TYR A 356 6.34 12.44 12.49
C TYR A 356 7.37 13.57 12.67
N THR A 357 7.10 14.53 13.56
CA THR A 357 7.98 15.69 13.76
C THR A 357 9.20 15.39 14.61
N ARG A 358 9.10 14.47 15.57
CA ARG A 358 10.13 14.25 16.60
C ARG A 358 10.94 12.97 16.39
N ARG A 359 10.34 11.94 15.81
CA ARG A 359 11.02 10.66 15.58
C ARG A 359 11.66 10.65 14.20
N ARG A 360 12.97 10.40 14.19
CA ARG A 360 13.77 10.31 12.97
C ARG A 360 14.44 8.95 12.88
N SER A 361 14.53 8.37 11.67
CA SER A 361 15.38 7.21 11.42
C SER A 361 16.83 7.54 11.73
N ARG A 362 17.60 6.57 12.16
CA ARG A 362 19.02 6.71 12.46
C ARG A 362 19.80 6.97 11.16
N ILE A 363 19.44 6.26 10.10
CA ILE A 363 20.02 6.44 8.77
C ILE A 363 19.14 7.40 7.96
N GLY A 364 19.75 8.44 7.40
CA GLY A 364 19.10 9.43 6.55
C GLY A 364 18.22 10.45 7.27
N GLY A 365 17.93 10.29 8.59
CA GLY A 365 17.15 11.27 9.36
C GLY A 365 15.70 11.44 8.91
N PHE A 366 15.10 10.43 8.29
CA PHE A 366 13.72 10.48 7.78
C PHE A 366 12.69 10.56 8.90
N PRO A 367 11.59 11.30 8.71
CA PRO A 367 10.50 11.31 9.66
C PRO A 367 9.81 9.94 9.72
N SER A 368 9.31 9.57 10.90
CA SER A 368 8.54 8.35 11.09
C SER A 368 7.09 8.56 10.65
N VAL A 369 6.65 7.83 9.65
CA VAL A 369 5.29 7.88 9.10
C VAL A 369 4.45 6.74 9.68
N LEU A 370 3.36 7.04 10.38
CA LEU A 370 2.54 6.04 11.10
C LEU A 370 3.40 5.09 11.96
N MET A 371 4.41 5.63 12.64
CA MET A 371 5.40 4.91 13.46
C MET A 371 6.36 4.01 12.67
N SER A 372 6.33 3.99 11.34
CA SER A 372 7.27 3.25 10.50
C SER A 372 8.40 4.14 9.98
N GLU A 373 9.52 3.51 9.66
CA GLU A 373 10.71 4.08 9.04
C GLU A 373 10.81 3.58 7.59
N PRO A 374 11.59 4.26 6.70
CA PRO A 374 11.75 3.82 5.33
C PRO A 374 12.40 2.43 5.24
N ALA A 375 11.75 1.48 4.57
CA ALA A 375 12.33 0.16 4.38
C ALA A 375 13.54 0.16 3.42
N GLY A 376 13.68 1.19 2.58
CA GLY A 376 14.84 1.36 1.71
C GLY A 376 16.17 1.54 2.43
N VAL A 377 16.16 2.01 3.70
CA VAL A 377 17.40 2.13 4.49
C VAL A 377 17.65 0.95 5.43
N MET A 378 16.83 -0.10 5.39
CA MET A 378 16.89 -1.22 6.33
C MET A 378 18.24 -1.94 6.30
N ALA A 379 18.83 -2.15 5.12
CA ALA A 379 20.18 -2.72 4.99
C ALA A 379 21.22 -1.91 5.79
N LYS A 380 21.18 -0.60 5.65
CA LYS A 380 22.10 0.32 6.36
C LYS A 380 21.81 0.43 7.85
N GLU A 381 20.56 0.27 8.28
CA GLU A 381 20.20 0.18 9.71
C GLU A 381 20.77 -1.10 10.36
N ILE A 382 20.93 -2.18 9.59
CA ILE A 382 21.56 -3.43 10.03
C ILE A 382 23.10 -3.30 10.03
N THR A 383 23.69 -2.80 8.94
CA THR A 383 25.15 -2.87 8.73
C THR A 383 25.93 -1.73 9.38
N THR A 384 25.33 -0.53 9.54
CA THR A 384 26.04 0.62 10.09
C THR A 384 26.18 0.50 11.61
N PRO A 385 27.40 0.44 12.18
CA PRO A 385 27.60 0.32 13.61
C PRO A 385 27.09 1.53 14.39
N GLY A 386 26.76 1.31 15.65
CA GLY A 386 26.40 2.38 16.60
C GLY A 386 25.16 2.08 17.43
N ARG A 387 24.79 3.05 18.28
CA ARG A 387 23.61 2.92 19.13
C ARG A 387 22.36 2.84 18.30
N GLY A 388 21.54 1.82 18.51
CA GLY A 388 20.30 1.57 17.75
C GLY A 388 20.52 0.83 16.43
N GLN A 389 21.71 0.26 16.19
CA GLN A 389 21.93 -0.66 15.08
C GLN A 389 20.98 -1.85 15.20
N VAL A 390 20.26 -2.18 14.13
CA VAL A 390 19.37 -3.34 14.09
C VAL A 390 20.19 -4.62 14.13
N ARG A 391 19.94 -5.46 15.13
CA ARG A 391 20.59 -6.76 15.36
C ARG A 391 19.62 -7.92 15.30
N VAL A 392 18.33 -7.61 15.45
CA VAL A 392 17.24 -8.55 15.32
C VAL A 392 16.26 -8.02 14.29
N LEU A 393 15.82 -8.89 13.40
CA LEU A 393 14.72 -8.56 12.48
C LEU A 393 13.62 -9.62 12.58
N LEU A 394 12.40 -9.19 12.91
CA LEU A 394 11.19 -9.99 12.74
C LEU A 394 10.53 -9.56 11.43
N VAL A 395 10.14 -10.54 10.61
CA VAL A 395 9.48 -10.30 9.32
C VAL A 395 8.13 -11.01 9.34
N SER A 396 7.05 -10.28 9.10
CA SER A 396 5.72 -10.88 8.95
C SER A 396 5.08 -10.52 7.61
N ALA A 397 4.55 -11.54 6.94
CA ALA A 397 3.79 -11.42 5.69
C ALA A 397 4.49 -10.55 4.63
N GLY A 398 5.80 -10.77 4.40
CA GLY A 398 6.54 -9.94 3.47
C GLY A 398 7.85 -10.51 2.95
N ASN A 399 8.26 -10.01 1.79
CA ASN A 399 9.50 -10.40 1.11
C ASN A 399 10.31 -9.15 0.73
N PRO A 400 10.91 -8.44 1.73
CA PRO A 400 11.64 -7.22 1.47
C PRO A 400 12.85 -7.38 0.53
N VAL A 401 13.50 -8.53 0.45
CA VAL A 401 14.59 -8.77 -0.52
C VAL A 401 14.13 -8.55 -1.96
N LEU A 402 12.89 -8.89 -2.31
CA LEU A 402 12.33 -8.60 -3.63
C LEU A 402 11.61 -7.23 -3.72
N SER A 403 11.18 -6.65 -2.61
CA SER A 403 10.29 -5.49 -2.65
C SER A 403 10.96 -4.16 -2.32
N VAL A 404 12.09 -4.13 -1.58
CA VAL A 404 12.80 -2.87 -1.31
C VAL A 404 13.82 -2.54 -2.41
N PRO A 405 14.24 -1.27 -2.53
CA PRO A 405 15.34 -0.90 -3.40
C PRO A 405 16.61 -1.67 -3.06
N ASN A 406 17.38 -2.05 -4.09
CA ASN A 406 18.67 -2.75 -3.95
C ASN A 406 18.56 -3.97 -3.02
N GLY A 407 17.71 -4.94 -3.40
CA GLY A 407 17.46 -6.13 -2.59
C GLY A 407 18.70 -6.95 -2.28
N ASP A 408 19.72 -6.94 -3.16
CA ASP A 408 20.97 -7.66 -2.95
C ASP A 408 21.77 -7.07 -1.77
N GLU A 409 21.79 -5.74 -1.60
CA GLU A 409 22.39 -5.10 -0.41
C GLU A 409 21.67 -5.52 0.88
N LEU A 410 20.34 -5.62 0.82
CA LEU A 410 19.58 -6.10 1.97
C LEU A 410 19.87 -7.57 2.24
N GLU A 411 19.90 -8.42 1.21
CA GLU A 411 20.18 -9.85 1.35
C GLU A 411 21.53 -10.08 2.03
N GLU A 412 22.57 -9.35 1.62
CA GLU A 412 23.88 -9.39 2.25
C GLU A 412 23.83 -8.94 3.72
N ALA A 413 23.11 -7.84 3.99
CA ALA A 413 22.96 -7.28 5.33
C ALA A 413 22.28 -8.26 6.31
N LEU A 414 21.31 -9.07 5.86
CA LEU A 414 20.59 -10.03 6.69
C LEU A 414 21.52 -11.05 7.35
N GLY A 415 22.64 -11.42 6.69
CA GLY A 415 23.66 -12.31 7.26
C GLY A 415 24.37 -11.77 8.51
N GLY A 416 24.27 -10.46 8.79
CA GLY A 416 24.87 -9.80 9.96
C GLY A 416 23.95 -9.74 11.20
N LEU A 417 22.72 -10.26 11.12
CA LEU A 417 21.77 -10.25 12.23
C LEU A 417 22.13 -11.30 13.31
N GLU A 418 21.91 -10.96 14.59
CA GLU A 418 22.05 -11.89 15.70
C GLU A 418 20.83 -12.84 15.83
N LEU A 419 19.65 -12.41 15.37
CA LEU A 419 18.44 -13.21 15.32
C LEU A 419 17.53 -12.70 14.19
N MET A 420 17.05 -13.64 13.37
CA MET A 420 16.02 -13.35 12.37
C MET A 420 14.86 -14.34 12.46
N VAL A 421 13.62 -13.82 12.53
CA VAL A 421 12.41 -14.64 12.65
C VAL A 421 11.42 -14.24 11.57
N GLY A 422 10.97 -15.20 10.78
CA GLY A 422 9.95 -15.02 9.75
C GLY A 422 8.59 -15.61 10.19
N ILE A 423 7.50 -14.93 9.88
CA ILE A 423 6.12 -15.38 10.07
C ILE A 423 5.43 -15.25 8.70
N ASP A 424 5.34 -16.32 7.95
CA ASP A 424 4.84 -16.28 6.57
C ASP A 424 4.31 -17.65 6.11
N LEU A 425 3.76 -17.68 4.91
CA LEU A 425 3.25 -18.89 4.25
C LEU A 425 4.37 -19.72 3.61
N TYR A 426 5.46 -19.10 3.19
CA TYR A 426 6.54 -19.73 2.42
C TYR A 426 7.92 -19.33 2.94
N VAL A 427 8.91 -20.17 2.71
CA VAL A 427 10.32 -19.78 2.82
C VAL A 427 10.70 -19.05 1.54
N ASN A 428 10.43 -17.74 1.50
CA ASN A 428 10.77 -16.86 0.39
C ASN A 428 12.23 -16.36 0.48
N GLU A 429 12.69 -15.52 -0.44
CA GLU A 429 14.06 -15.00 -0.52
C GLU A 429 14.52 -14.37 0.80
N THR A 430 13.64 -13.63 1.47
CA THR A 430 13.94 -13.01 2.77
C THR A 430 13.98 -14.05 3.88
N LEU A 431 12.98 -14.93 3.93
CA LEU A 431 12.87 -15.92 5.00
C LEU A 431 13.90 -17.03 4.88
N ALA A 432 14.51 -17.20 3.70
CA ALA A 432 15.67 -18.06 3.53
C ALA A 432 16.85 -17.70 4.44
N HIS A 433 16.90 -16.50 5.02
CA HIS A 433 17.92 -16.04 5.97
C HIS A 433 17.50 -16.17 7.45
N CYS A 434 16.25 -16.55 7.75
CA CYS A 434 15.77 -16.65 9.13
C CYS A 434 16.39 -17.77 9.93
N ASP A 435 16.58 -17.57 11.24
CA ASP A 435 16.86 -18.64 12.22
C ASP A 435 15.62 -19.51 12.44
N TYR A 436 14.45 -18.87 12.44
CA TYR A 436 13.14 -19.51 12.60
C TYR A 436 12.15 -19.02 11.54
N VAL A 437 11.41 -19.96 10.93
CA VAL A 437 10.25 -19.67 10.10
C VAL A 437 9.01 -20.27 10.76
N LEU A 438 8.07 -19.38 11.12
CA LEU A 438 6.85 -19.72 11.83
C LEU A 438 5.67 -19.73 10.86
N PRO A 439 4.86 -20.82 10.80
CA PRO A 439 3.78 -20.96 9.86
C PRO A 439 2.62 -20.02 10.19
N ALA A 440 2.26 -19.17 9.21
CA ALA A 440 1.15 -18.24 9.31
C ALA A 440 -0.16 -18.80 8.77
N ALA A 441 -1.28 -18.40 9.39
CA ALA A 441 -2.62 -18.67 8.87
C ALA A 441 -2.92 -17.76 7.66
N THR A 442 -3.59 -18.33 6.64
CA THR A 442 -4.09 -17.55 5.51
C THR A 442 -5.33 -16.75 5.89
N MET A 443 -5.75 -15.82 5.02
CA MET A 443 -6.97 -15.05 5.23
C MET A 443 -8.27 -15.88 5.34
N TYR A 444 -8.28 -17.13 4.88
CA TYR A 444 -9.45 -18.03 5.00
C TYR A 444 -9.43 -18.91 6.24
N GLU A 445 -8.32 -18.93 6.96
CA GLU A 445 -8.10 -19.67 8.19
C GLU A 445 -8.29 -18.81 9.45
N ARG A 446 -8.79 -17.59 9.30
CA ARG A 446 -9.04 -16.64 10.39
C ARG A 446 -10.31 -15.85 10.17
N ASP A 447 -10.84 -15.27 11.25
CA ASP A 447 -11.88 -14.26 11.15
C ASP A 447 -11.31 -12.94 10.60
N ASP A 448 -12.17 -12.09 10.03
CA ASP A 448 -11.71 -10.79 9.55
C ASP A 448 -12.81 -9.73 9.49
N PHE A 449 -12.37 -8.48 9.65
CA PHE A 449 -13.12 -7.27 9.41
C PHE A 449 -12.18 -6.24 8.76
N PRO A 450 -12.50 -5.65 7.61
CA PRO A 450 -11.57 -4.83 6.84
C PRO A 450 -11.43 -3.42 7.46
N LEU A 451 -10.92 -3.35 8.69
CA LEU A 451 -10.80 -2.12 9.48
C LEU A 451 -10.04 -0.98 8.74
N PRO A 452 -8.89 -1.23 8.08
CA PRO A 452 -8.14 -0.17 7.40
C PRO A 452 -8.91 0.49 6.24
N PHE A 453 -9.88 -0.21 5.66
CA PHE A 453 -10.59 0.22 4.45
C PHE A 453 -11.94 0.89 4.70
N GLN A 454 -12.36 1.02 5.96
CA GLN A 454 -13.69 1.55 6.29
C GLN A 454 -13.91 2.99 5.82
N THR A 455 -12.84 3.79 5.72
CA THR A 455 -12.90 5.18 5.27
C THR A 455 -12.58 5.35 3.78
N LEU A 456 -12.24 4.27 3.07
CA LEU A 456 -11.87 4.30 1.65
C LEU A 456 -12.99 3.85 0.70
N GLN A 457 -14.22 3.76 1.21
CA GLN A 457 -15.39 3.24 0.53
C GLN A 457 -16.31 4.39 0.06
N PRO A 458 -16.47 4.63 -1.26
CA PRO A 458 -17.47 5.58 -1.77
C PRO A 458 -18.92 5.18 -1.42
N THR A 459 -19.17 3.87 -1.26
CA THR A 459 -20.41 3.34 -0.68
C THR A 459 -20.12 2.85 0.73
N PRO A 460 -20.65 3.49 1.78
CA PRO A 460 -20.51 3.02 3.16
C PRO A 460 -21.03 1.57 3.31
N PHE A 461 -20.15 0.65 3.60
CA PHE A 461 -20.42 -0.78 3.62
C PHE A 461 -19.75 -1.46 4.80
N ARG A 462 -20.39 -2.49 5.35
CA ARG A 462 -19.85 -3.31 6.44
C ARG A 462 -19.92 -4.77 6.07
N GLN A 463 -18.81 -5.47 6.26
CA GLN A 463 -18.71 -6.93 6.16
C GLN A 463 -17.74 -7.47 7.19
N ALA A 464 -17.99 -8.69 7.64
CA ALA A 464 -17.11 -9.47 8.48
C ALA A 464 -17.22 -10.95 8.08
N THR A 465 -16.24 -11.75 8.42
CA THR A 465 -16.26 -13.20 8.17
C THR A 465 -15.68 -13.93 9.36
N GLU A 466 -16.22 -15.10 9.67
CA GLU A 466 -15.55 -16.10 10.50
C GLU A 466 -14.49 -16.82 9.67
N ALA A 467 -13.62 -17.58 10.31
CA ALA A 467 -12.72 -18.50 9.62
C ALA A 467 -13.52 -19.48 8.75
N VAL A 468 -13.09 -19.65 7.50
CA VAL A 468 -13.74 -20.59 6.56
C VAL A 468 -13.37 -22.03 6.86
N ILE A 469 -12.09 -22.24 7.19
CA ILE A 469 -11.51 -23.52 7.61
C ILE A 469 -10.60 -23.31 8.83
N GLU A 470 -10.30 -24.37 9.54
CA GLU A 470 -9.27 -24.36 10.58
C GLU A 470 -7.87 -24.16 9.96
N PRO A 471 -6.90 -23.58 10.69
CA PRO A 471 -5.53 -23.44 10.22
C PRO A 471 -4.92 -24.79 9.78
N VAL A 472 -4.28 -24.79 8.62
CA VAL A 472 -3.65 -26.01 8.07
C VAL A 472 -2.37 -26.35 8.87
N GLY A 473 -2.25 -27.59 9.27
CA GLY A 473 -1.11 -28.07 10.05
C GLY A 473 -1.05 -27.42 11.44
N HIS A 474 0.07 -26.77 11.73
CA HIS A 474 0.30 -26.06 12.99
C HIS A 474 0.36 -24.54 12.79
N ALA A 475 -0.21 -24.02 11.69
CA ALA A 475 -0.24 -22.58 11.42
C ALA A 475 -1.02 -21.82 12.51
N ARG A 476 -0.60 -20.60 12.80
CA ARG A 476 -1.26 -19.70 13.76
C ARG A 476 -1.49 -18.34 13.12
N GLU A 477 -2.48 -17.61 13.63
CA GLU A 477 -2.60 -16.20 13.27
C GLU A 477 -1.39 -15.41 13.78
N GLU A 478 -0.92 -14.45 13.03
CA GLU A 478 0.25 -13.62 13.38
C GLU A 478 0.08 -12.93 14.74
N TRP A 479 -1.16 -12.53 15.09
CA TRP A 479 -1.42 -11.89 16.38
C TRP A 479 -1.19 -12.84 17.58
N GLU A 480 -1.42 -14.13 17.41
CA GLU A 480 -1.16 -15.13 18.47
C GLU A 480 0.34 -15.29 18.70
N VAL A 481 1.13 -15.26 17.61
CA VAL A 481 2.60 -15.28 17.69
C VAL A 481 3.12 -14.03 18.39
N ILE A 482 2.65 -12.85 18.00
CA ILE A 482 3.00 -11.57 18.64
C ILE A 482 2.64 -11.59 20.13
N ASP A 483 1.47 -12.11 20.47
CA ASP A 483 0.99 -12.22 21.83
C ASP A 483 1.82 -13.21 22.68
N ASP A 484 2.24 -14.33 22.09
CA ASP A 484 3.10 -15.31 22.78
C ASP A 484 4.49 -14.73 23.05
N ILE A 485 5.09 -14.04 22.09
CA ILE A 485 6.34 -13.28 22.31
C ILE A 485 6.16 -12.26 23.45
N ALA A 486 5.09 -11.48 23.42
CA ALA A 486 4.81 -10.49 24.46
C ALA A 486 4.64 -11.13 25.84
N ARG A 487 3.95 -12.29 25.91
CA ARG A 487 3.73 -13.05 27.17
C ARG A 487 5.01 -13.64 27.73
N ARG A 488 5.96 -14.05 26.90
CA ARG A 488 7.25 -14.60 27.36
C ARG A 488 8.20 -13.49 27.81
N LEU A 489 8.08 -12.29 27.23
CA LEU A 489 8.92 -11.14 27.55
C LEU A 489 8.40 -10.25 28.68
N TRP A 490 7.14 -10.38 29.14
CA TRP A 490 6.51 -9.45 30.07
C TRP A 490 7.28 -9.23 31.39
N ARG A 491 7.93 -10.28 31.92
CA ARG A 491 8.72 -10.18 33.15
C ARG A 491 10.02 -9.40 32.99
N ARG A 492 10.47 -9.23 31.73
CA ARG A 492 11.76 -8.62 31.37
C ARG A 492 11.59 -7.24 30.75
N THR A 493 10.36 -6.81 30.45
CA THR A 493 10.05 -5.54 29.78
C THR A 493 8.90 -4.83 30.48
N PRO A 494 9.15 -3.68 31.19
CA PRO A 494 8.15 -3.04 32.05
C PRO A 494 6.83 -2.67 31.32
N GLY A 495 6.89 -2.19 30.07
CA GLY A 495 5.69 -1.83 29.31
C GLY A 495 4.84 -3.05 28.93
N LEU A 496 5.48 -4.18 28.60
CA LEU A 496 4.76 -5.44 28.39
C LEU A 496 4.20 -6.01 29.71
N ALA A 497 4.87 -5.77 30.83
CA ALA A 497 4.35 -6.10 32.16
C ALA A 497 3.04 -5.35 32.47
N ALA A 498 2.98 -4.06 32.12
CA ALA A 498 1.75 -3.26 32.26
C ALA A 498 0.61 -3.82 31.38
N LEU A 499 0.90 -4.18 30.14
CA LEU A 499 -0.07 -4.81 29.25
C LEU A 499 -0.56 -6.16 29.79
N ALA A 500 0.35 -7.00 30.31
CA ALA A 500 0.02 -8.29 30.91
C ALA A 500 -0.84 -8.12 32.17
N LEU A 501 -0.55 -7.12 33.01
CA LEU A 501 -1.36 -6.79 34.19
C LEU A 501 -2.76 -6.34 33.79
N THR A 502 -2.88 -5.44 32.79
CA THR A 502 -4.17 -5.00 32.26
C THR A 502 -5.01 -6.18 31.78
N ARG A 503 -4.41 -7.11 31.02
CA ARG A 503 -5.08 -8.34 30.57
C ARG A 503 -5.55 -9.23 31.72
N LYS A 504 -4.70 -9.43 32.73
CA LYS A 504 -5.08 -10.19 33.93
C LYS A 504 -6.24 -9.54 34.68
N THR A 505 -6.20 -8.22 34.84
CA THR A 505 -7.27 -7.48 35.50
C THR A 505 -8.60 -7.61 34.73
N LEU A 506 -8.58 -7.45 33.40
CA LEU A 506 -9.77 -7.64 32.56
C LEU A 506 -10.31 -9.07 32.62
N ALA A 507 -9.41 -10.05 32.68
CA ALA A 507 -9.78 -11.48 32.79
C ALA A 507 -10.54 -11.79 34.10
N LEU A 508 -10.27 -11.07 35.20
CA LEU A 508 -11.04 -11.19 36.45
C LEU A 508 -12.51 -10.80 36.29
N PHE A 509 -12.82 -9.95 35.31
CA PHE A 509 -14.18 -9.56 34.94
C PHE A 509 -14.73 -10.36 33.76
N GLY A 510 -14.08 -11.50 33.40
CA GLY A 510 -14.49 -12.32 32.25
C GLY A 510 -14.18 -11.72 30.88
N ILE A 511 -13.44 -10.60 30.83
CA ILE A 511 -13.10 -9.90 29.59
C ILE A 511 -11.75 -10.41 29.08
N ARG A 512 -11.77 -11.12 27.94
CA ARG A 512 -10.55 -11.55 27.24
C ARG A 512 -10.15 -10.51 26.22
N LEU A 513 -9.10 -9.74 26.49
CA LEU A 513 -8.58 -8.74 25.56
C LEU A 513 -8.01 -9.45 24.33
N SER A 514 -8.71 -9.37 23.21
CA SER A 514 -8.33 -9.91 21.91
C SER A 514 -8.55 -8.86 20.81
N PRO A 515 -7.90 -8.98 19.64
CA PRO A 515 -8.17 -8.10 18.52
C PRO A 515 -9.65 -8.09 18.12
N ARG A 516 -10.32 -9.24 18.17
CA ARG A 516 -11.76 -9.36 17.88
C ARG A 516 -12.63 -8.52 18.83
N LEU A 517 -12.31 -8.49 20.12
CA LEU A 517 -13.03 -7.63 21.08
C LEU A 517 -12.89 -6.15 20.72
N LEU A 518 -11.71 -5.73 20.32
CA LEU A 518 -11.44 -4.34 19.96
C LEU A 518 -12.18 -3.95 18.66
N VAL A 519 -12.15 -4.81 17.66
CA VAL A 519 -12.85 -4.52 16.41
C VAL A 519 -14.36 -4.59 16.58
N ASP A 520 -14.90 -5.51 17.42
CA ASP A 520 -16.32 -5.53 17.75
C ASP A 520 -16.75 -4.22 18.44
N ALA A 521 -15.95 -3.67 19.33
CA ALA A 521 -16.22 -2.37 19.94
C ALA A 521 -16.26 -1.24 18.88
N VAL A 522 -15.38 -1.25 17.89
CA VAL A 522 -15.40 -0.30 16.76
C VAL A 522 -16.67 -0.45 15.93
N ILE A 523 -17.09 -1.68 15.62
CA ILE A 523 -18.35 -1.96 14.90
C ILE A 523 -19.55 -1.43 15.69
N ARG A 524 -19.62 -1.75 16.97
CA ARG A 524 -20.74 -1.39 17.85
C ARG A 524 -20.85 0.12 18.05
N LEU A 525 -19.75 0.83 18.09
CA LEU A 525 -19.72 2.30 18.19
C LEU A 525 -19.94 2.99 16.83
N GLY A 526 -19.59 2.33 15.71
CA GLY A 526 -19.65 2.88 14.36
C GLY A 526 -21.09 3.08 13.83
N ASP A 527 -21.18 3.60 12.60
CA ASP A 527 -22.46 3.72 11.90
C ASP A 527 -23.08 2.34 11.71
N GLY A 528 -24.37 2.23 12.02
CA GLY A 528 -25.10 0.97 12.01
C GLY A 528 -24.94 0.13 13.29
N GLY A 529 -23.97 0.42 14.17
CA GLY A 529 -23.68 -0.37 15.37
C GLY A 529 -24.79 -0.33 16.44
N ASP A 530 -24.78 -1.33 17.34
CA ASP A 530 -25.80 -1.52 18.38
C ASP A 530 -25.62 -0.63 19.61
N ARG A 531 -24.51 0.16 19.68
CA ARG A 531 -24.19 1.03 20.83
C ARG A 531 -24.17 0.27 22.16
N PHE A 532 -23.58 -0.92 22.16
CA PHE A 532 -23.55 -1.85 23.30
C PHE A 532 -24.94 -2.22 23.82
N GLY A 533 -25.88 -2.51 22.89
CA GLY A 533 -27.25 -2.91 23.18
C GLY A 533 -28.26 -1.79 23.32
N LEU A 534 -27.83 -0.51 23.28
CA LEU A 534 -28.74 0.65 23.34
C LEU A 534 -29.56 0.80 22.05
N ARG A 535 -29.10 0.27 20.93
CA ARG A 535 -29.81 0.27 19.63
C ARG A 535 -30.18 -1.18 19.26
N ARG A 536 -31.47 -1.49 19.37
CA ARG A 536 -31.98 -2.81 18.94
C ARG A 536 -31.73 -3.02 17.46
N GLY A 537 -31.28 -4.22 17.07
CA GLY A 537 -31.00 -4.59 15.68
C GLY A 537 -29.72 -3.97 15.11
N GLY A 538 -28.92 -3.22 15.89
CA GLY A 538 -27.64 -2.68 15.44
C GLY A 538 -26.57 -3.75 15.25
N LEU A 539 -25.53 -3.41 14.48
CA LEU A 539 -24.45 -4.30 14.08
C LEU A 539 -23.52 -4.61 15.25
N THR A 540 -23.11 -5.87 15.31
CA THR A 540 -21.98 -6.41 16.06
C THR A 540 -21.18 -7.30 15.13
N PHE A 541 -19.97 -7.72 15.49
CA PHE A 541 -19.21 -8.67 14.68
C PHE A 541 -20.04 -9.95 14.41
N SER A 542 -20.61 -10.55 15.44
CA SER A 542 -21.41 -11.76 15.31
C SER A 542 -22.67 -11.60 14.47
N ARG A 543 -23.32 -10.43 14.49
CA ARG A 543 -24.46 -10.16 13.61
C ARG A 543 -24.04 -9.94 12.17
N LEU A 544 -22.90 -9.30 11.93
CA LEU A 544 -22.36 -9.17 10.57
C LEU A 544 -22.11 -10.54 9.96
N THR A 545 -21.55 -11.48 10.71
CA THR A 545 -21.26 -12.82 10.20
C THR A 545 -22.50 -13.69 10.08
N ALA A 546 -23.47 -13.59 11.00
CA ALA A 546 -24.67 -14.44 11.03
C ALA A 546 -25.84 -13.88 10.21
N ASP A 547 -26.17 -12.59 10.40
CA ASP A 547 -27.37 -11.97 9.79
C ASP A 547 -27.06 -11.30 8.44
N HIS A 548 -25.79 -10.94 8.19
CA HIS A 548 -25.32 -10.25 6.99
C HIS A 548 -24.08 -10.91 6.38
N PRO A 549 -24.10 -12.21 6.07
CA PRO A 549 -22.91 -12.95 5.61
C PRO A 549 -22.36 -12.46 4.26
N HIS A 550 -23.17 -11.76 3.46
CA HIS A 550 -22.78 -11.11 2.21
C HIS A 550 -22.41 -9.63 2.39
N GLY A 551 -22.35 -9.17 3.65
CA GLY A 551 -22.17 -7.75 4.01
C GLY A 551 -23.44 -6.91 3.89
N THR A 552 -23.39 -5.66 4.30
CA THR A 552 -24.53 -4.74 4.31
C THR A 552 -24.16 -3.33 3.94
N VAL A 553 -24.95 -2.70 3.07
CA VAL A 553 -24.83 -1.28 2.68
C VAL A 553 -25.48 -0.41 3.74
N LEU A 554 -24.74 0.53 4.31
CA LEU A 554 -25.24 1.47 5.31
C LEU A 554 -25.89 2.71 4.68
N ALA A 555 -25.34 3.16 3.55
CA ALA A 555 -25.86 4.26 2.76
C ALA A 555 -25.40 4.08 1.29
N PRO A 556 -26.18 4.57 0.30
CA PRO A 556 -25.83 4.42 -1.10
C PRO A 556 -24.55 5.18 -1.50
N ASN A 557 -24.26 6.29 -0.83
CA ASN A 557 -23.13 7.18 -1.12
C ASN A 557 -22.58 7.82 0.16
N LEU A 558 -21.36 8.32 0.07
CA LEU A 558 -20.80 9.21 1.09
C LEU A 558 -21.59 10.53 1.16
N ARG A 559 -21.61 11.11 2.38
CA ARG A 559 -22.16 12.46 2.62
C ARG A 559 -21.11 13.49 2.22
N ASP A 560 -21.57 14.58 1.63
CA ASP A 560 -20.77 15.79 1.40
C ASP A 560 -20.82 16.75 2.61
N GLY A 561 -20.03 17.81 2.56
CA GLY A 561 -19.96 18.83 3.64
C GLY A 561 -19.28 18.32 4.90
N VAL A 562 -18.54 17.21 4.86
CA VAL A 562 -17.86 16.61 6.02
C VAL A 562 -16.41 17.07 6.19
N LEU A 563 -15.85 17.86 5.27
CA LEU A 563 -14.47 18.33 5.32
C LEU A 563 -14.14 19.00 6.65
N ALA A 564 -15.02 19.90 7.13
CA ALA A 564 -14.83 20.61 8.40
C ALA A 564 -14.81 19.68 9.62
N ASP A 565 -15.43 18.51 9.55
CA ASP A 565 -15.40 17.49 10.59
C ASP A 565 -14.19 16.55 10.46
N THR A 566 -13.69 16.39 9.26
CA THR A 566 -12.51 15.57 8.93
C THR A 566 -11.21 16.29 9.30
N VAL A 567 -11.15 17.60 9.03
CA VAL A 567 -9.97 18.43 9.35
C VAL A 567 -9.82 18.62 10.85
N VAL A 568 -8.67 18.22 11.40
CA VAL A 568 -8.40 18.32 12.85
C VAL A 568 -7.74 19.62 13.28
N TYR A 569 -7.34 20.49 12.35
CA TYR A 569 -6.80 21.81 12.64
C TYR A 569 -7.84 22.70 13.36
N ARG A 570 -7.36 23.67 14.17
CA ARG A 570 -8.23 24.53 15.00
C ARG A 570 -9.30 25.29 14.20
N GLY A 571 -9.02 25.71 12.98
CA GLY A 571 -9.95 26.43 12.11
C GLY A 571 -10.91 25.54 11.32
N ARG A 572 -10.84 24.20 11.44
CA ARG A 572 -11.61 23.24 10.65
C ARG A 572 -11.47 23.43 9.13
N ARG A 573 -10.37 24.06 8.71
CA ARG A 573 -10.04 24.33 7.32
C ARG A 573 -8.73 23.63 6.95
N MET A 574 -8.67 23.12 5.76
CA MET A 574 -7.48 22.58 5.14
C MET A 574 -6.34 23.61 5.17
N ARG A 575 -5.12 23.19 5.44
CA ARG A 575 -3.96 24.08 5.43
C ARG A 575 -3.14 23.84 4.18
N LEU A 576 -3.01 24.86 3.33
CA LEU A 576 -2.21 24.78 2.10
C LEU A 576 -0.78 25.26 2.28
N GLN A 577 -0.54 26.19 3.20
CA GLN A 577 0.79 26.76 3.40
C GLN A 577 1.65 25.88 4.30
N HIS A 578 2.75 25.35 3.74
CA HIS A 578 3.77 24.55 4.41
C HIS A 578 5.14 24.85 3.80
N ASP A 579 6.13 25.11 4.66
CA ASP A 579 7.50 25.43 4.20
C ASP A 579 8.12 24.23 3.50
N GLU A 580 7.85 23.02 3.96
CA GLU A 580 8.32 21.77 3.36
C GLU A 580 7.82 21.61 1.92
N ILE A 581 6.59 22.03 1.63
CA ILE A 581 6.01 21.98 0.27
C ILE A 581 6.63 23.07 -0.61
N ALA A 582 6.91 24.26 -0.07
CA ALA A 582 7.61 25.32 -0.81
C ALA A 582 9.02 24.84 -1.23
N GLU A 583 9.75 24.20 -0.32
CA GLU A 583 11.08 23.64 -0.61
C GLU A 583 11.04 22.57 -1.70
N GLU A 584 10.02 21.69 -1.70
CA GLU A 584 9.83 20.67 -2.76
C GLU A 584 9.51 21.34 -4.12
N ILE A 585 8.65 22.37 -4.15
CA ILE A 585 8.34 23.11 -5.39
C ILE A 585 9.59 23.83 -5.92
N ASP A 586 10.41 24.40 -5.05
CA ASP A 586 11.67 25.01 -5.44
C ASP A 586 12.69 23.96 -5.93
N ALA A 587 12.70 22.76 -5.37
CA ALA A 587 13.53 21.67 -5.87
C ALA A 587 13.10 21.22 -7.27
N VAL A 588 11.78 21.10 -7.51
CA VAL A 588 11.21 20.83 -8.84
C VAL A 588 11.68 21.86 -9.88
N ARG A 589 11.66 23.15 -9.56
CA ARG A 589 12.12 24.23 -10.46
C ARG A 589 13.60 24.12 -10.84
N ARG A 590 14.44 23.64 -9.94
CA ARG A 590 15.92 23.56 -10.11
C ARG A 590 16.39 22.26 -10.73
N ARG A 591 15.50 21.29 -10.91
CA ARG A 591 15.85 19.95 -11.36
C ARG A 591 16.49 19.94 -12.74
N ARG A 592 17.56 19.15 -12.89
CA ARG A 592 18.20 18.83 -14.17
C ARG A 592 18.01 17.36 -14.51
N ALA A 593 17.98 17.02 -15.78
CA ALA A 593 18.00 15.63 -16.21
C ALA A 593 19.36 15.00 -15.88
N PRO A 594 19.42 13.76 -15.36
CA PRO A 594 20.68 13.07 -15.12
C PRO A 594 21.36 12.75 -16.47
N GLU A 595 22.68 12.93 -16.50
CA GLU A 595 23.51 12.64 -17.67
C GLU A 595 23.80 11.13 -17.80
N GLY A 596 23.94 10.65 -19.03
CA GLY A 596 24.37 9.28 -19.32
C GLY A 596 23.28 8.18 -19.25
N TYR A 597 22.07 8.53 -18.80
CA TYR A 597 20.92 7.61 -18.69
C TYR A 597 19.69 8.23 -19.39
N PRO A 598 19.58 8.04 -20.72
CA PRO A 598 18.63 8.81 -21.53
C PRO A 598 17.17 8.40 -21.34
N MET A 599 16.91 7.21 -20.81
CA MET A 599 15.57 6.67 -20.65
C MET A 599 15.10 6.73 -19.19
N ARG A 600 13.79 6.61 -19.00
CA ARG A 600 13.13 6.54 -17.69
C ARG A 600 12.46 5.19 -17.52
N LEU A 601 12.80 4.50 -16.44
CA LEU A 601 12.16 3.25 -16.05
C LEU A 601 10.92 3.53 -15.21
N ILE A 602 9.83 2.85 -15.53
CA ILE A 602 8.62 2.76 -14.68
C ILE A 602 8.35 1.31 -14.31
N GLY A 603 7.81 1.08 -13.11
CA GLY A 603 7.30 -0.21 -12.70
C GLY A 603 5.98 -0.55 -13.40
N MET A 604 5.74 -1.82 -13.66
CA MET A 604 4.51 -2.31 -14.27
C MET A 604 3.85 -3.37 -13.36
N ARG A 605 2.53 -3.26 -13.18
CA ARG A 605 1.71 -4.30 -12.54
C ARG A 605 1.09 -5.22 -13.56
N GLU A 606 0.96 -6.49 -13.22
CA GLU A 606 0.32 -7.50 -14.05
C GLU A 606 -0.95 -8.04 -13.39
N ALA A 607 -1.99 -8.32 -14.18
CA ALA A 607 -3.29 -8.79 -13.68
C ALA A 607 -3.21 -10.15 -12.95
N ARG A 608 -2.24 -10.99 -13.30
CA ARG A 608 -2.03 -12.32 -12.72
C ARG A 608 -0.94 -12.38 -11.65
N SER A 609 -0.40 -11.23 -11.23
CA SER A 609 0.58 -11.12 -10.15
C SER A 609 0.01 -10.30 -9.00
N GLU A 610 0.42 -10.60 -7.78
CA GLU A 610 0.20 -9.77 -6.61
C GLU A 610 1.54 -9.53 -5.93
N ASN A 611 2.21 -8.42 -6.32
CA ASN A 611 3.59 -8.17 -5.97
C ASN A 611 4.45 -9.43 -6.21
N SER A 612 5.15 -9.95 -5.19
CA SER A 612 6.04 -11.13 -5.32
C SER A 612 5.46 -12.44 -4.76
N TRP A 613 4.20 -12.51 -4.32
CA TRP A 613 3.78 -13.64 -3.47
C TRP A 613 2.75 -14.62 -4.07
N MET A 614 2.22 -14.38 -5.26
CA MET A 614 1.28 -15.28 -5.93
C MET A 614 1.87 -16.01 -7.15
N HIS A 615 3.17 -15.94 -7.36
CA HIS A 615 3.81 -16.64 -8.48
C HIS A 615 3.95 -18.17 -8.27
N ASN A 616 3.60 -18.69 -7.08
CA ASN A 616 3.55 -20.13 -6.85
C ASN A 616 2.18 -20.77 -7.17
N ALA A 617 1.17 -19.96 -7.50
CA ALA A 617 -0.16 -20.47 -7.86
C ALA A 617 -0.20 -20.94 -9.32
N PRO A 618 -0.42 -22.25 -9.62
CA PRO A 618 -0.39 -22.79 -10.99
C PRO A 618 -1.36 -22.08 -11.95
N LEU A 619 -2.57 -21.75 -11.49
CA LEU A 619 -3.56 -21.04 -12.29
C LEU A 619 -3.08 -19.68 -12.77
N LEU A 620 -2.33 -18.96 -11.95
CA LEU A 620 -1.80 -17.63 -12.28
C LEU A 620 -0.55 -17.70 -13.14
N MET A 621 0.22 -18.78 -13.03
CA MET A 621 1.45 -18.98 -13.78
C MET A 621 1.30 -19.83 -15.04
N ARG A 622 0.07 -20.35 -15.30
CA ARG A 622 -0.19 -21.16 -16.50
C ARG A 622 0.14 -20.43 -17.79
N GLY A 623 0.61 -21.16 -18.80
CA GLY A 623 1.11 -20.65 -20.06
C GLY A 623 2.55 -20.11 -19.93
N GLU A 624 3.15 -19.77 -21.03
CA GLU A 624 4.51 -19.21 -21.08
C GLU A 624 4.46 -17.74 -20.63
N ARG A 625 4.57 -17.51 -19.32
CA ARG A 625 4.70 -16.16 -18.76
C ARG A 625 6.19 -15.82 -18.68
N VAL A 626 6.56 -14.77 -19.37
CA VAL A 626 7.92 -14.25 -19.38
C VAL A 626 7.88 -12.78 -18.95
N GLN A 627 8.74 -12.42 -18.01
CA GLN A 627 8.98 -11.01 -17.69
C GLN A 627 9.72 -10.37 -18.87
N HIS A 628 9.23 -9.23 -19.34
CA HIS A 628 9.83 -8.49 -20.45
C HIS A 628 9.89 -7.00 -20.15
N VAL A 629 10.76 -6.29 -20.83
CA VAL A 629 10.76 -4.82 -20.82
C VAL A 629 9.95 -4.31 -22.00
N CYS A 630 8.97 -3.44 -21.75
CA CYS A 630 8.27 -2.70 -22.80
C CYS A 630 9.11 -1.49 -23.22
N MET A 631 9.31 -1.30 -24.53
CA MET A 631 10.11 -0.20 -25.11
C MET A 631 9.39 0.37 -26.32
N HIS A 632 9.46 1.71 -26.51
CA HIS A 632 8.84 2.34 -27.67
C HIS A 632 9.56 1.96 -28.95
N VAL A 633 8.79 1.83 -30.07
CA VAL A 633 9.32 1.42 -31.37
C VAL A 633 10.41 2.34 -31.90
N ASP A 634 10.33 3.65 -31.68
CA ASP A 634 11.33 4.61 -32.12
C ASP A 634 12.64 4.48 -31.34
N ASP A 635 12.55 4.24 -30.01
CA ASP A 635 13.71 4.01 -29.15
C ASP A 635 14.41 2.68 -29.52
N ALA A 636 13.63 1.62 -29.76
CA ALA A 636 14.15 0.32 -30.19
C ALA A 636 14.88 0.43 -31.54
N THR A 637 14.28 1.14 -32.49
CA THR A 637 14.89 1.40 -33.82
C THR A 637 16.20 2.17 -33.68
N ALA A 638 16.23 3.24 -32.86
CA ALA A 638 17.42 4.05 -32.63
C ALA A 638 18.56 3.25 -31.94
N ALA A 639 18.22 2.25 -31.14
CA ALA A 639 19.18 1.38 -30.46
C ALA A 639 19.53 0.11 -31.25
N ASN A 640 18.98 -0.10 -32.46
CA ASN A 640 19.08 -1.33 -33.25
C ASN A 640 18.62 -2.59 -32.48
N ILE A 641 17.53 -2.46 -31.73
CA ILE A 641 16.90 -3.53 -30.96
C ILE A 641 15.64 -3.96 -31.71
N VAL A 642 15.42 -5.28 -31.82
CA VAL A 642 14.18 -5.85 -32.37
C VAL A 642 13.39 -6.57 -31.27
N ASP A 643 12.11 -6.78 -31.54
CA ASP A 643 11.20 -7.47 -30.61
C ASP A 643 11.72 -8.88 -30.26
N GLY A 644 11.78 -9.19 -28.97
CA GLY A 644 12.31 -10.44 -28.45
C GLY A 644 13.81 -10.47 -28.15
N ASP A 645 14.57 -9.46 -28.55
CA ASP A 645 16.00 -9.38 -28.22
C ASP A 645 16.23 -9.35 -26.71
N MET A 646 17.34 -9.94 -26.26
CA MET A 646 17.80 -9.78 -24.88
C MET A 646 18.49 -8.43 -24.76
N VAL A 647 18.03 -7.62 -23.82
CA VAL A 647 18.58 -6.30 -23.53
C VAL A 647 19.08 -6.20 -22.11
N ARG A 648 20.18 -5.48 -21.92
CA ARG A 648 20.69 -5.06 -20.63
C ARG A 648 20.07 -3.70 -20.28
N ILE A 649 19.38 -3.64 -19.17
CA ILE A 649 18.89 -2.38 -18.56
C ILE A 649 19.82 -2.08 -17.41
N SER A 650 20.46 -0.92 -17.42
CA SER A 650 21.37 -0.47 -16.37
C SER A 650 20.96 0.89 -15.82
N SER A 651 21.12 1.04 -14.51
CA SER A 651 21.02 2.29 -13.78
C SER A 651 22.37 2.59 -13.10
N PRO A 652 22.55 3.73 -12.40
CA PRO A 652 23.74 3.95 -11.58
C PRO A 652 23.94 2.91 -10.45
N HIS A 653 22.90 2.11 -10.13
CA HIS A 653 22.87 1.24 -8.95
C HIS A 653 22.95 -0.26 -9.28
N GLY A 654 22.61 -0.65 -10.49
CA GLY A 654 22.63 -2.05 -10.90
C GLY A 654 22.26 -2.29 -12.36
N ALA A 655 22.21 -3.56 -12.76
CA ALA A 655 21.80 -3.95 -14.11
C ALA A 655 21.03 -5.27 -14.08
N ILE A 656 20.03 -5.38 -14.98
CA ILE A 656 19.28 -6.62 -15.24
C ILE A 656 19.26 -6.91 -16.72
N VAL A 657 19.00 -8.16 -17.08
CA VAL A 657 18.89 -8.61 -18.47
C VAL A 657 17.55 -9.28 -18.67
N LEU A 658 16.78 -8.81 -19.66
CA LEU A 658 15.43 -9.30 -19.97
C LEU A 658 15.17 -9.26 -21.47
N PRO A 659 14.24 -10.07 -22.00
CA PRO A 659 13.74 -9.90 -23.37
C PRO A 659 12.94 -8.61 -23.49
N VAL A 660 13.04 -7.95 -24.64
CA VAL A 660 12.30 -6.72 -24.94
C VAL A 660 10.99 -7.04 -25.66
N MET A 661 9.96 -6.28 -25.34
CA MET A 661 8.70 -6.17 -26.10
C MET A 661 8.62 -4.78 -26.72
N VAL A 662 8.72 -4.69 -28.02
CA VAL A 662 8.64 -3.42 -28.76
C VAL A 662 7.17 -3.07 -28.98
N THR A 663 6.76 -1.85 -28.60
CA THR A 663 5.37 -1.44 -28.65
C THR A 663 5.20 0.05 -28.92
N LYS A 664 4.01 0.45 -29.37
CA LYS A 664 3.57 1.86 -29.45
C LYS A 664 2.76 2.31 -28.24
N ASP A 665 2.49 1.42 -27.30
CA ASP A 665 1.67 1.67 -26.12
C ASP A 665 2.48 2.22 -24.92
N ILE A 666 3.57 2.91 -25.20
CA ILE A 666 4.41 3.63 -24.22
C ILE A 666 4.98 4.87 -24.88
N VAL A 667 5.21 5.96 -24.16
CA VAL A 667 5.84 7.15 -24.72
C VAL A 667 7.33 6.91 -24.99
N ALA A 668 7.88 7.55 -26.00
CA ALA A 668 9.32 7.47 -26.30
C ALA A 668 10.16 7.98 -25.12
N GLY A 669 11.35 7.39 -24.94
CA GLY A 669 12.23 7.68 -23.80
C GLY A 669 11.86 6.97 -22.50
N VAL A 670 10.85 6.08 -22.53
CA VAL A 670 10.39 5.34 -21.35
C VAL A 670 10.47 3.82 -21.57
N VAL A 671 10.86 3.11 -20.55
CA VAL A 671 10.76 1.65 -20.49
C VAL A 671 9.95 1.21 -19.28
N ALA A 672 9.13 0.16 -19.43
CA ALA A 672 8.31 -0.39 -18.35
C ALA A 672 8.68 -1.85 -18.09
N VAL A 673 8.87 -2.21 -16.81
CA VAL A 673 9.26 -3.56 -16.38
C VAL A 673 8.31 -4.05 -15.29
N PRO A 674 7.74 -5.28 -15.40
CA PRO A 674 6.95 -5.90 -14.34
C PRO A 674 7.78 -6.11 -13.07
N HIS A 675 7.23 -5.73 -11.92
CA HIS A 675 7.84 -6.01 -10.62
C HIS A 675 7.36 -7.34 -10.03
N GLY A 676 8.05 -7.82 -8.99
CA GLY A 676 7.71 -9.05 -8.27
C GLY A 676 8.26 -10.33 -8.91
N TRP A 677 9.12 -10.23 -9.92
CA TRP A 677 9.87 -11.32 -10.55
C TRP A 677 11.28 -11.45 -9.97
N GLY A 678 12.01 -12.47 -10.44
CA GLY A 678 13.38 -12.72 -10.01
C GLY A 678 13.47 -13.57 -8.75
N HIS A 679 12.53 -14.50 -8.59
CA HIS A 679 12.57 -15.49 -7.51
C HIS A 679 13.81 -16.36 -7.60
N LYS A 680 14.50 -16.54 -6.49
CA LYS A 680 15.69 -17.37 -6.35
C LYS A 680 15.77 -18.07 -4.99
N GLY A 681 14.61 -18.21 -4.32
CA GLY A 681 14.52 -18.79 -2.98
C GLY A 681 14.95 -20.25 -2.93
N THR A 682 15.50 -20.65 -1.81
CA THR A 682 15.99 -22.04 -1.56
C THR A 682 14.92 -22.93 -0.91
N GLY A 683 13.77 -22.38 -0.51
CA GLY A 683 12.64 -23.09 0.07
C GLY A 683 11.79 -23.80 -0.98
N GLY A 684 10.64 -24.35 -0.59
CA GLY A 684 9.74 -25.06 -1.47
C GLY A 684 9.35 -24.28 -2.73
N TRP A 685 8.90 -23.14 -2.69
CA TRP A 685 8.39 -22.17 -3.70
C TRP A 685 8.68 -22.48 -5.18
N ARG A 686 8.41 -23.74 -5.58
CA ARG A 686 8.94 -24.39 -6.78
C ARG A 686 8.53 -23.72 -8.08
N ILE A 687 7.26 -23.30 -8.21
CA ILE A 687 6.75 -22.67 -9.44
C ILE A 687 7.31 -21.26 -9.55
N ALA A 688 7.30 -20.49 -8.47
CA ALA A 688 7.87 -19.15 -8.45
C ALA A 688 9.37 -19.16 -8.82
N ASN A 689 10.16 -20.06 -8.21
CA ASN A 689 11.60 -20.19 -8.50
C ASN A 689 11.86 -20.65 -9.94
N GLY A 690 10.95 -21.44 -10.54
CA GLY A 690 11.04 -21.88 -11.94
C GLY A 690 10.60 -20.81 -12.96
N ALA A 691 10.01 -19.71 -12.53
CA ALA A 691 9.46 -18.71 -13.42
C ALA A 691 10.52 -17.81 -14.12
N GLY A 692 11.74 -17.78 -13.59
CA GLY A 692 12.81 -16.93 -14.12
C GLY A 692 12.57 -15.43 -13.88
N GLY A 693 13.15 -14.59 -14.76
CA GLY A 693 13.07 -13.14 -14.67
C GLY A 693 14.13 -12.52 -13.75
N ALA A 694 14.02 -11.22 -13.52
CA ALA A 694 14.94 -10.43 -12.70
C ALA A 694 14.19 -9.52 -11.73
N ASN A 695 14.79 -9.25 -10.58
CA ASN A 695 14.27 -8.26 -9.63
C ASN A 695 14.56 -6.84 -10.14
N VAL A 696 13.53 -6.16 -10.65
CA VAL A 696 13.65 -4.78 -11.18
C VAL A 696 14.14 -3.79 -10.10
N ASN A 697 13.93 -4.09 -8.82
CA ASN A 697 14.37 -3.22 -7.72
C ASN A 697 15.90 -3.22 -7.50
N GLN A 698 16.65 -4.09 -8.19
CA GLN A 698 18.12 -4.00 -8.28
C GLN A 698 18.59 -2.74 -9.02
N LEU A 699 17.73 -2.14 -9.84
CA LEU A 699 18.00 -0.88 -10.53
C LEU A 699 17.75 0.36 -9.65
N MET A 700 17.19 0.19 -8.46
CA MET A 700 16.76 1.28 -7.57
C MET A 700 17.81 1.55 -6.49
N SER A 701 17.93 2.82 -6.10
CA SER A 701 18.84 3.22 -5.02
C SER A 701 18.27 2.94 -3.64
N SER A 702 19.12 2.44 -2.74
CA SER A 702 18.90 2.37 -1.29
C SER A 702 19.64 3.50 -0.54
N ALA A 703 20.33 4.40 -1.25
CA ALA A 703 21.04 5.52 -0.64
C ALA A 703 20.03 6.52 -0.04
N PRO A 704 20.24 7.00 1.19
CA PRO A 704 19.30 7.90 1.85
C PRO A 704 19.02 9.18 1.06
N GLU A 705 20.03 9.71 0.37
CA GLU A 705 19.92 10.92 -0.47
C GLU A 705 19.02 10.75 -1.70
N ASP A 706 18.78 9.52 -2.14
CA ASP A 706 17.95 9.19 -3.30
C ASP A 706 16.50 8.85 -2.92
N LEU A 707 16.21 8.68 -1.62
CA LEU A 707 14.83 8.49 -1.17
C LEU A 707 14.09 9.82 -1.09
N GLU A 708 12.78 9.78 -1.29
CA GLU A 708 11.93 10.96 -1.16
C GLU A 708 11.97 11.51 0.27
N ARG A 709 12.23 12.79 0.40
CA ARG A 709 12.62 13.44 1.67
C ARG A 709 11.53 13.47 2.74
N LEU A 710 10.28 13.71 2.35
CA LEU A 710 9.19 13.98 3.30
C LEU A 710 8.58 12.73 3.90
N ALA A 711 8.55 11.63 3.16
CA ALA A 711 7.93 10.37 3.57
C ALA A 711 8.91 9.18 3.59
N GLY A 712 10.15 9.37 3.15
CA GLY A 712 11.13 8.30 2.99
C GLY A 712 10.71 7.27 1.93
N MET A 713 9.97 7.70 0.91
CA MET A 713 9.53 6.80 -0.16
C MET A 713 10.69 6.36 -1.02
N ALA A 714 10.67 5.09 -1.40
CA ALA A 714 11.55 4.59 -2.45
C ALA A 714 11.15 5.18 -3.81
N ARG A 715 12.15 5.53 -4.62
CA ARG A 715 11.95 5.97 -6.01
C ARG A 715 11.90 4.74 -6.92
N LEU A 716 10.70 4.36 -7.35
CA LEU A 716 10.43 3.19 -8.19
C LEU A 716 9.86 3.58 -9.56
N THR A 717 9.66 4.88 -9.81
CA THR A 717 9.16 5.47 -11.06
C THR A 717 10.08 6.60 -11.47
N GLY A 718 10.30 6.77 -12.78
CA GLY A 718 11.16 7.81 -13.32
C GLY A 718 12.66 7.53 -13.13
N VAL A 719 13.04 6.31 -12.79
CA VAL A 719 14.46 5.94 -12.55
C VAL A 719 15.25 6.07 -13.84
N PRO A 720 16.38 6.80 -13.82
CA PRO A 720 17.23 6.94 -15.00
C PRO A 720 17.88 5.61 -15.37
N VAL A 721 17.72 5.19 -16.63
CA VAL A 721 18.30 3.94 -17.15
C VAL A 721 18.86 4.10 -18.55
N ARG A 722 19.75 3.17 -18.88
CA ARG A 722 20.24 2.91 -20.24
C ARG A 722 19.82 1.50 -20.65
N VAL A 723 19.41 1.33 -21.90
CA VAL A 723 19.06 0.03 -22.48
C VAL A 723 19.98 -0.24 -23.64
N GLU A 724 20.62 -1.39 -23.64
CA GLU A 724 21.60 -1.81 -24.64
C GLU A 724 21.33 -3.27 -25.05
N PRO A 725 21.51 -3.63 -26.33
CA PRO A 725 21.41 -5.04 -26.74
C PRO A 725 22.51 -5.84 -26.05
N VAL A 726 22.19 -7.07 -25.65
CA VAL A 726 23.20 -8.03 -25.17
C VAL A 726 23.82 -8.68 -26.41
N ALA A 727 25.14 -8.56 -26.57
CA ALA A 727 25.83 -9.26 -27.64
C ALA A 727 25.56 -10.77 -27.51
N SER A 728 25.14 -11.38 -28.62
CA SER A 728 24.84 -12.82 -28.75
C SER A 728 26.09 -13.66 -28.59
#